data_829573adb7f36a3dcd434061e2753135
#
_entry.id   829573adb7f36a3dcd434061e2753135
#
_cell.length_a   1.000
_cell.length_b   1.000
_cell.length_c   1.000
_cell.angle_alpha   90.00
_cell.angle_beta   90.00
_cell.angle_gamma   90.00
#
_symmetry.space_group_name_H-M   'P 1'
#
loop_
_entity.id
_entity.type
_entity.pdbx_description
1 polymer ?
#
loop_
_entity_poly.entity_id
_entity_poly.type
_entity_poly.pdbx_seq_one_letter_code
_entity_poly.pdbx_strand_id
1 'polypeptide(L)'
;MINLYKLYFACLILLFSASASKAQVVINEFSASNLTQFADNYVEYEDWIELYNAGTNPVSLTGYYLTDDSSNVLKYQIPANVNINPGAFIRFWCSGRNLVSGANYHTNFKIKQTKNTSEYIVLSDPSGLLVDSVKVRKTQLGHSRGRINNGSAAWGIFTAPTPNASNNTATSYADYADKPDYDITAGFYSGSATLNITTTEPNATIRYTIDGTLPTATSTVYSAPINLTTTKVVKAITYSSDPTILPSFMEFGTYFINVSHTLPIVSVAATSLTNLANGSGTLEPKGSFELFDVTGNRVANTYGEFNRHGQDSWVLSQRSLDFASRDEMGYNHSIEHQIFASYPRSNFQKIILRAAGDDNYPADHRPANDGSAHIRDAYIQNMAIEGGLNLDVRRGSKCIVYLNGSYWGVYDMRDNPDDHDYTEYQYGQDKYNLYFIETWGNTWAEYGGATALSSWNSFYSYAMSANMNDPVAFQYVMDRYDATSLVDYVLVNSFTVCSDWLNYNTGWWRGLDSTGSHLKWGYILWDNDATFGHYINYTGIANTGPNANPCQVETLSGSSDPKGHIALLNKLRTNPTFNRYYINRQIDLWNTVFSCDNMLAKLDSIINLLSPEMTAHSNRWNGTYTEWYNNAQDLRNFIVTRCNNLSTGLMNCYSLTGPYQLTLNTDPIGAGNVQLNSLNISNFPWTGTYFGNIQTSVTANANTGYSFSGWTPGAQVFNPGVTSPGVTFTLSSPDSITAHFTGSTFLPEVPEANPSITVLPNMISESASVELYLPAKSQVTMSLYSVEGKKIMTLQDNAGLNSGLHHFDLKLSGSSLPSGIYFLELISGSFRQTVKLVYNP
;
A
#
# COMPACT_ATOMS: atom_id res chain seq x y z
N MET A 1 -71.65 -37.76 -5.92
CA MET A 1 -70.34 -37.40 -5.32
C MET A 1 -69.22 -37.12 -6.35
N ILE A 2 -69.47 -37.12 -7.64
CA ILE A 2 -68.43 -36.98 -8.70
C ILE A 2 -68.42 -35.54 -9.27
N ASN A 3 -69.42 -34.68 -9.01
CA ASN A 3 -69.41 -33.32 -9.51
C ASN A 3 -68.83 -32.21 -8.60
N LEU A 4 -68.56 -32.54 -7.33
CA LEU A 4 -67.90 -31.55 -6.42
C LEU A 4 -66.39 -31.49 -6.56
N TYR A 5 -65.72 -32.59 -6.97
CA TYR A 5 -64.28 -32.62 -7.13
C TYR A 5 -63.73 -31.87 -8.40
N LYS A 6 -64.60 -31.77 -9.44
CA LYS A 6 -64.27 -31.02 -10.68
C LYS A 6 -64.35 -29.50 -10.46
N LEU A 7 -65.16 -29.01 -9.54
CA LEU A 7 -65.28 -27.59 -9.23
C LEU A 7 -64.12 -27.11 -8.31
N TYR A 8 -63.64 -27.96 -7.42
CA TYR A 8 -62.49 -27.63 -6.58
C TYR A 8 -61.15 -27.66 -7.38
N PHE A 9 -61.04 -28.50 -8.41
CA PHE A 9 -59.84 -28.54 -9.27
C PHE A 9 -59.83 -27.37 -10.25
N ALA A 10 -60.97 -26.87 -10.68
CA ALA A 10 -61.05 -25.67 -11.54
C ALA A 10 -60.83 -24.38 -10.74
N CYS A 11 -61.23 -24.29 -9.44
CA CYS A 11 -60.92 -23.17 -8.61
C CYS A 11 -59.45 -23.16 -8.10
N LEU A 12 -58.78 -24.32 -8.01
CA LEU A 12 -57.36 -24.39 -7.61
C LEU A 12 -56.44 -24.05 -8.78
N ILE A 13 -56.87 -24.22 -10.06
CA ILE A 13 -56.08 -23.79 -11.21
C ILE A 13 -56.23 -22.29 -11.52
N LEU A 14 -57.29 -21.65 -11.03
CA LEU A 14 -57.49 -20.19 -11.15
C LEU A 14 -56.79 -19.34 -10.09
N LEU A 15 -56.18 -19.95 -9.09
CA LEU A 15 -55.50 -19.27 -8.01
C LEU A 15 -53.93 -19.26 -8.14
N PHE A 16 -53.40 -19.86 -9.23
CA PHE A 16 -51.96 -19.84 -9.52
C PHE A 16 -51.58 -19.17 -10.86
N SER A 17 -52.43 -18.31 -11.39
CA SER A 17 -51.95 -17.26 -12.25
C SER A 17 -51.54 -16.05 -11.38
N ALA A 18 -50.55 -16.22 -10.56
CA ALA A 18 -49.75 -15.13 -10.10
C ALA A 18 -49.07 -14.56 -11.35
N SER A 19 -49.70 -13.56 -11.94
CA SER A 19 -49.03 -12.68 -12.90
C SER A 19 -47.76 -12.26 -12.18
N ALA A 20 -46.61 -12.73 -12.65
CA ALA A 20 -45.32 -12.13 -12.22
C ALA A 20 -45.47 -10.65 -12.56
N SER A 21 -45.82 -9.83 -11.58
CA SER A 21 -45.85 -8.39 -11.71
C SER A 21 -44.43 -8.02 -12.11
N LYS A 22 -44.21 -7.65 -13.37
CA LYS A 22 -42.92 -7.11 -13.78
C LYS A 22 -42.66 -5.91 -12.87
N ALA A 23 -41.48 -5.84 -12.33
CA ALA A 23 -41.04 -4.67 -11.57
C ALA A 23 -41.30 -3.41 -12.41
N GLN A 24 -42.01 -2.43 -11.83
CA GLN A 24 -42.34 -1.20 -12.52
C GLN A 24 -41.11 -0.38 -12.83
N VAL A 25 -40.13 -0.38 -11.91
CA VAL A 25 -38.80 0.25 -12.08
C VAL A 25 -37.74 -0.82 -12.15
N VAL A 26 -36.88 -0.71 -13.14
CA VAL A 26 -35.79 -1.67 -13.37
C VAL A 26 -34.45 -0.96 -13.57
N ILE A 27 -33.35 -1.67 -13.33
CA ILE A 27 -32.01 -1.28 -13.75
C ILE A 27 -31.97 -1.43 -15.27
N ASN A 28 -31.79 -0.33 -16.01
CA ASN A 28 -31.84 -0.30 -17.45
C ASN A 28 -30.50 -0.36 -18.14
N GLU A 29 -29.52 0.36 -17.59
CA GLU A 29 -28.16 0.43 -18.12
C GLU A 29 -27.19 0.76 -16.97
N PHE A 30 -25.95 0.33 -17.08
CA PHE A 30 -24.88 0.73 -16.18
C PHE A 30 -23.54 0.73 -16.95
N SER A 31 -22.60 1.57 -16.51
CA SER A 31 -21.21 1.52 -16.94
C SER A 31 -20.30 1.40 -15.73
N ALA A 32 -19.46 0.37 -15.73
CA ALA A 32 -18.35 0.16 -14.83
C ALA A 32 -16.99 0.40 -15.54
N SER A 33 -17.02 1.22 -16.59
CA SER A 33 -15.87 1.51 -17.45
C SER A 33 -15.87 2.95 -17.96
N ASN A 34 -16.49 3.87 -17.20
CA ASN A 34 -16.57 5.28 -17.53
C ASN A 34 -15.33 6.03 -17.02
N LEU A 35 -14.32 6.19 -17.87
CA LEU A 35 -13.09 6.91 -17.50
C LEU A 35 -12.90 8.22 -18.29
N THR A 36 -13.66 8.43 -19.39
CA THR A 36 -13.43 9.57 -20.29
C THR A 36 -14.67 10.13 -20.97
N GLN A 37 -15.85 9.50 -20.85
CA GLN A 37 -17.01 9.86 -21.68
C GLN A 37 -18.01 10.77 -20.98
N PHE A 38 -18.38 10.45 -19.73
CA PHE A 38 -19.42 11.15 -19.00
C PHE A 38 -18.85 11.64 -17.66
N ALA A 39 -18.60 12.94 -17.57
CA ALA A 39 -18.22 13.57 -16.31
C ALA A 39 -19.46 13.85 -15.45
N ASP A 40 -19.28 13.74 -14.13
CA ASP A 40 -20.25 14.17 -13.15
C ASP A 40 -20.25 15.70 -12.98
N ASN A 41 -21.00 16.21 -12.01
CA ASN A 41 -21.05 17.65 -11.72
C ASN A 41 -19.80 18.20 -10.98
N TYR A 42 -18.86 17.33 -10.64
CA TYR A 42 -17.53 17.66 -10.10
C TYR A 42 -16.43 17.53 -11.15
N VAL A 43 -16.82 17.27 -12.43
CA VAL A 43 -15.88 17.04 -13.56
C VAL A 43 -15.04 15.79 -13.36
N GLU A 44 -15.55 14.80 -12.59
CA GLU A 44 -14.93 13.48 -12.43
C GLU A 44 -15.69 12.44 -13.26
N TYR A 45 -14.95 11.45 -13.79
CA TYR A 45 -15.49 10.36 -14.59
C TYR A 45 -15.77 9.17 -13.67
N GLU A 46 -16.96 9.14 -13.10
CA GLU A 46 -17.37 8.08 -12.18
C GLU A 46 -18.28 7.09 -12.90
N ASP A 47 -18.28 5.83 -12.46
CA ASP A 47 -19.23 4.82 -12.92
C ASP A 47 -20.66 5.22 -12.58
N TRP A 48 -21.61 4.62 -13.28
CA TRP A 48 -23.01 5.01 -13.12
C TRP A 48 -23.99 3.85 -13.32
N ILE A 49 -25.17 3.97 -12.68
CA ILE A 49 -26.33 3.10 -12.83
C ILE A 49 -27.50 3.95 -13.29
N GLU A 50 -28.27 3.45 -14.25
CA GLU A 50 -29.51 4.04 -14.72
C GLU A 50 -30.71 3.17 -14.37
N LEU A 51 -31.73 3.79 -13.76
CA LEU A 51 -33.06 3.20 -13.54
C LEU A 51 -34.05 3.70 -14.59
N TYR A 52 -34.97 2.82 -15.02
CA TYR A 52 -36.05 3.10 -15.97
C TYR A 52 -37.40 2.70 -15.39
N ASN A 53 -38.40 3.57 -15.52
CA ASN A 53 -39.79 3.22 -15.19
C ASN A 53 -40.51 2.63 -16.43
N ALA A 54 -40.64 1.31 -16.45
CA ALA A 54 -41.30 0.56 -17.49
C ALA A 54 -42.84 0.51 -17.32
N GLY A 55 -43.35 1.08 -16.24
CA GLY A 55 -44.79 1.11 -15.92
C GLY A 55 -45.51 2.30 -16.55
N THR A 56 -46.82 2.40 -16.27
CA THR A 56 -47.69 3.47 -16.75
C THR A 56 -47.96 4.57 -15.74
N ASN A 57 -47.48 4.40 -14.51
CA ASN A 57 -47.68 5.36 -13.44
C ASN A 57 -46.32 5.91 -12.93
N PRO A 58 -46.25 7.15 -12.42
CA PRO A 58 -45.10 7.63 -11.69
C PRO A 58 -44.80 6.76 -10.49
N VAL A 59 -43.48 6.55 -10.19
CA VAL A 59 -43.02 5.83 -8.99
C VAL A 59 -42.18 6.74 -8.14
N SER A 60 -42.47 6.80 -6.83
CA SER A 60 -41.57 7.41 -5.87
C SER A 60 -40.49 6.39 -5.48
N LEU A 61 -39.23 6.75 -5.69
CA LEU A 61 -38.07 5.96 -5.28
C LEU A 61 -37.61 6.30 -3.85
N THR A 62 -38.32 7.19 -3.16
CA THR A 62 -38.03 7.55 -1.78
C THR A 62 -37.92 6.31 -0.89
N GLY A 63 -36.76 6.12 -0.28
CA GLY A 63 -36.49 4.99 0.63
C GLY A 63 -36.16 3.66 -0.05
N TYR A 64 -36.18 3.59 -1.37
CA TYR A 64 -35.57 2.45 -2.11
C TYR A 64 -34.05 2.41 -1.86
N TYR A 65 -33.44 1.28 -2.14
CA TYR A 65 -31.99 1.09 -1.94
C TYR A 65 -31.30 0.62 -3.21
N LEU A 66 -30.09 1.13 -3.43
CA LEU A 66 -29.12 0.62 -4.40
C LEU A 66 -27.90 0.06 -3.67
N THR A 67 -27.34 -1.01 -4.19
CA THR A 67 -26.10 -1.60 -3.66
C THR A 67 -25.30 -2.27 -4.78
N ASP A 68 -23.98 -2.33 -4.59
CA ASP A 68 -22.99 -3.15 -5.29
C ASP A 68 -22.73 -4.50 -4.58
N ASP A 69 -23.33 -4.68 -3.40
CA ASP A 69 -23.11 -5.82 -2.51
C ASP A 69 -24.45 -6.53 -2.19
N SER A 70 -24.66 -7.69 -2.79
CA SER A 70 -25.88 -8.48 -2.58
C SER A 70 -26.07 -9.00 -1.15
N SER A 71 -25.02 -8.96 -0.31
CA SER A 71 -25.12 -9.28 1.11
C SER A 71 -25.61 -8.11 1.97
N ASN A 72 -25.54 -6.88 1.45
CA ASN A 72 -26.00 -5.65 2.10
C ASN A 72 -26.97 -4.89 1.17
N VAL A 73 -28.19 -5.35 1.09
CA VAL A 73 -29.23 -4.80 0.19
C VAL A 73 -29.73 -3.40 0.59
N LEU A 74 -29.36 -2.90 1.78
CA LEU A 74 -29.73 -1.59 2.33
C LEU A 74 -28.57 -0.59 2.32
N LYS A 75 -27.57 -0.76 1.45
CA LYS A 75 -26.29 -0.02 1.49
C LYS A 75 -26.43 1.48 1.21
N TYR A 76 -27.13 1.84 0.13
CA TYR A 76 -27.38 3.24 -0.25
C TYR A 76 -28.89 3.50 -0.35
N GLN A 77 -29.41 4.32 0.55
CA GLN A 77 -30.81 4.71 0.52
C GLN A 77 -31.04 5.86 -0.48
N ILE A 78 -31.93 5.66 -1.44
CA ILE A 78 -32.32 6.70 -2.38
C ILE A 78 -33.04 7.83 -1.61
N PRO A 79 -32.60 9.08 -1.78
CA PRO A 79 -33.12 10.22 -1.01
C PRO A 79 -34.60 10.46 -1.16
N ALA A 80 -35.16 11.26 -0.26
CA ALA A 80 -36.56 11.69 -0.33
C ALA A 80 -36.82 12.53 -1.60
N ASN A 81 -38.07 12.44 -2.10
CA ASN A 81 -38.57 13.19 -3.24
C ASN A 81 -37.96 12.82 -4.60
N VAL A 82 -37.27 11.69 -4.71
CA VAL A 82 -36.84 11.15 -6.00
C VAL A 82 -37.99 10.41 -6.63
N ASN A 83 -38.50 10.93 -7.77
CA ASN A 83 -39.64 10.37 -8.50
C ASN A 83 -39.23 10.07 -9.95
N ILE A 84 -39.73 8.98 -10.50
CA ILE A 84 -39.47 8.58 -11.89
C ILE A 84 -40.82 8.42 -12.64
N ASN A 85 -41.04 9.26 -13.63
CA ASN A 85 -42.23 9.23 -14.46
C ASN A 85 -42.27 8.02 -15.38
N PRO A 86 -43.44 7.59 -15.89
CA PRO A 86 -43.55 6.55 -16.90
C PRO A 86 -42.64 6.82 -18.09
N GLY A 87 -41.84 5.84 -18.49
CA GLY A 87 -40.93 5.94 -19.63
C GLY A 87 -39.70 6.84 -19.39
N ALA A 88 -39.50 7.37 -18.17
CA ALA A 88 -38.37 8.21 -17.83
C ALA A 88 -37.19 7.38 -17.28
N PHE A 89 -36.03 8.03 -17.24
CA PHE A 89 -34.77 7.50 -16.75
C PHE A 89 -34.26 8.35 -15.58
N ILE A 90 -33.45 7.73 -14.73
CA ILE A 90 -32.75 8.42 -13.63
C ILE A 90 -31.38 7.77 -13.44
N ARG A 91 -30.32 8.60 -13.42
CA ARG A 91 -28.95 8.14 -13.27
C ARG A 91 -28.42 8.38 -11.86
N PHE A 92 -27.68 7.41 -11.32
CA PHE A 92 -26.93 7.46 -10.09
C PHE A 92 -25.45 7.31 -10.39
N TRP A 93 -24.63 8.23 -9.88
CA TRP A 93 -23.18 8.18 -9.97
C TRP A 93 -22.63 7.29 -8.85
N CYS A 94 -21.87 6.27 -9.19
CA CYS A 94 -21.25 5.35 -8.24
C CYS A 94 -19.88 5.88 -7.78
N SER A 95 -19.89 7.05 -7.15
CA SER A 95 -18.67 7.80 -6.82
C SER A 95 -18.13 7.56 -5.41
N GLY A 96 -18.90 6.92 -4.52
CA GLY A 96 -18.56 6.82 -3.09
C GLY A 96 -18.82 8.09 -2.28
N ARG A 97 -19.20 9.22 -2.91
CA ARG A 97 -19.36 10.54 -2.25
C ARG A 97 -20.50 10.59 -1.23
N ASN A 98 -21.53 9.73 -1.39
CA ASN A 98 -22.72 9.69 -0.51
C ASN A 98 -23.41 11.05 -0.36
N LEU A 99 -23.72 11.71 -1.45
CA LEU A 99 -24.36 13.04 -1.43
C LEU A 99 -25.30 13.28 -2.61
N VAL A 100 -26.12 14.33 -2.49
CA VAL A 100 -26.98 14.84 -3.55
C VAL A 100 -26.60 16.26 -3.89
N SER A 101 -26.43 16.56 -5.17
CA SER A 101 -26.12 17.90 -5.67
C SER A 101 -27.05 18.25 -6.84
N GLY A 102 -28.14 18.97 -6.55
CA GLY A 102 -29.20 19.22 -7.53
C GLY A 102 -29.87 17.93 -7.98
N ALA A 103 -29.81 17.62 -9.28
CA ALA A 103 -30.33 16.38 -9.88
C ALA A 103 -29.25 15.27 -9.98
N ASN A 104 -28.08 15.46 -9.40
CA ASN A 104 -27.00 14.45 -9.40
C ASN A 104 -27.02 13.70 -8.08
N TYR A 105 -27.24 12.40 -8.18
CA TYR A 105 -27.27 11.45 -7.06
C TYR A 105 -25.99 10.67 -7.03
N HIS A 106 -25.22 10.80 -5.92
CA HIS A 106 -23.94 10.10 -5.72
C HIS A 106 -24.09 9.05 -4.67
N THR A 107 -23.86 7.79 -5.02
CA THR A 107 -23.93 6.67 -4.07
C THR A 107 -22.77 6.69 -3.07
N ASN A 108 -22.88 5.88 -2.03
CA ASN A 108 -21.81 5.62 -1.05
C ASN A 108 -20.91 4.43 -1.43
N PHE A 109 -20.96 4.01 -2.68
CA PHE A 109 -20.18 2.89 -3.22
C PHE A 109 -19.70 3.19 -4.64
N LYS A 110 -18.68 2.44 -5.07
CA LYS A 110 -18.17 2.38 -6.45
C LYS A 110 -18.41 0.97 -6.99
N ILE A 111 -18.60 0.85 -8.31
CA ILE A 111 -18.68 -0.44 -8.99
C ILE A 111 -17.26 -0.88 -9.34
N LYS A 112 -16.93 -2.15 -9.12
CA LYS A 112 -15.63 -2.74 -9.52
C LYS A 112 -15.89 -3.98 -10.35
N GLN A 113 -15.64 -3.91 -11.65
CA GLN A 113 -15.96 -5.01 -12.58
C GLN A 113 -14.99 -6.19 -12.54
N THR A 114 -13.87 -6.07 -11.83
CA THR A 114 -12.79 -7.08 -11.81
C THR A 114 -12.54 -7.70 -10.43
N LYS A 115 -13.48 -7.55 -9.51
CA LYS A 115 -13.42 -8.24 -8.22
C LYS A 115 -13.36 -9.76 -8.42
N ASN A 116 -12.60 -10.45 -7.57
CA ASN A 116 -12.51 -11.92 -7.56
C ASN A 116 -13.86 -12.59 -7.22
N THR A 117 -14.74 -11.88 -6.49
CA THR A 117 -16.12 -12.27 -6.21
C THR A 117 -17.07 -11.56 -7.16
N SER A 118 -18.11 -12.26 -7.62
CA SER A 118 -19.13 -11.66 -8.50
C SER A 118 -19.82 -10.49 -7.79
N GLU A 119 -19.78 -9.33 -8.41
CA GLU A 119 -20.49 -8.13 -7.97
C GLU A 119 -21.86 -8.04 -8.64
N TYR A 120 -22.86 -7.58 -7.92
CA TYR A 120 -24.24 -7.42 -8.41
C TYR A 120 -24.73 -6.03 -8.07
N ILE A 121 -25.27 -5.33 -9.05
CA ILE A 121 -26.08 -4.14 -8.80
C ILE A 121 -27.48 -4.62 -8.42
N VAL A 122 -27.96 -4.22 -7.25
CA VAL A 122 -29.27 -4.61 -6.71
C VAL A 122 -30.10 -3.35 -6.41
N LEU A 123 -31.36 -3.35 -6.88
CA LEU A 123 -32.39 -2.39 -6.51
C LEU A 123 -33.35 -3.10 -5.55
N SER A 124 -33.54 -2.54 -4.35
CA SER A 124 -34.48 -3.04 -3.35
C SER A 124 -35.52 -1.99 -2.99
N ASP A 125 -36.72 -2.44 -2.60
CA ASP A 125 -37.79 -1.56 -2.13
C ASP A 125 -37.52 -1.05 -0.67
N PRO A 126 -38.33 -0.14 -0.13
CA PRO A 126 -38.16 0.38 1.21
C PRO A 126 -38.18 -0.67 2.34
N SER A 127 -38.69 -1.87 2.08
CA SER A 127 -38.69 -3.00 3.03
C SER A 127 -37.47 -3.91 2.87
N GLY A 128 -36.58 -3.63 1.89
CA GLY A 128 -35.42 -4.44 1.54
C GLY A 128 -35.72 -5.65 0.63
N LEU A 129 -36.95 -5.72 0.07
CA LEU A 129 -37.25 -6.77 -0.89
C LEU A 129 -36.65 -6.46 -2.26
N LEU A 130 -36.16 -7.50 -2.92
CA LEU A 130 -35.59 -7.41 -4.26
C LEU A 130 -36.62 -6.91 -5.27
N VAL A 131 -36.27 -5.82 -5.98
CA VAL A 131 -37.03 -5.28 -7.11
C VAL A 131 -36.40 -5.71 -8.42
N ASP A 132 -35.11 -5.50 -8.57
CA ASP A 132 -34.33 -5.89 -9.76
C ASP A 132 -32.87 -6.09 -9.42
N SER A 133 -32.16 -6.90 -10.21
CA SER A 133 -30.72 -7.08 -10.05
C SER A 133 -30.03 -7.44 -11.36
N VAL A 134 -28.78 -7.07 -11.48
CA VAL A 134 -27.92 -7.44 -12.59
C VAL A 134 -26.51 -7.77 -12.11
N LYS A 135 -25.92 -8.83 -12.66
CA LYS A 135 -24.53 -9.18 -12.42
C LYS A 135 -23.63 -8.21 -13.19
N VAL A 136 -22.66 -7.61 -12.49
CA VAL A 136 -21.59 -6.84 -13.12
C VAL A 136 -20.70 -7.80 -13.90
N ARG A 137 -20.58 -7.56 -15.20
CA ARG A 137 -19.67 -8.27 -16.11
C ARG A 137 -18.72 -7.27 -16.72
N LYS A 138 -17.49 -7.71 -16.98
CA LYS A 138 -16.46 -6.88 -17.61
C LYS A 138 -16.93 -6.22 -18.89
N THR A 139 -16.61 -4.94 -19.03
CA THR A 139 -16.76 -4.14 -20.24
C THR A 139 -15.42 -3.50 -20.58
N GLN A 140 -15.17 -3.26 -21.87
CA GLN A 140 -14.04 -2.47 -22.32
C GLN A 140 -14.28 -0.99 -22.03
N LEU A 141 -13.21 -0.23 -22.00
CA LEU A 141 -13.24 1.19 -21.69
C LEU A 141 -14.29 1.95 -22.51
N GLY A 142 -15.14 2.70 -21.83
CA GLY A 142 -16.19 3.52 -22.44
C GLY A 142 -17.41 2.75 -22.92
N HIS A 143 -17.53 1.46 -22.65
CA HIS A 143 -18.73 0.70 -22.95
C HIS A 143 -19.68 0.65 -21.75
N SER A 144 -20.96 0.33 -21.99
CA SER A 144 -21.95 0.03 -20.97
C SER A 144 -22.58 -1.34 -21.21
N ARG A 145 -23.24 -1.87 -20.18
CA ARG A 145 -24.20 -2.96 -20.31
C ARG A 145 -25.60 -2.45 -20.01
N GLY A 146 -26.52 -2.74 -20.89
CA GLY A 146 -27.92 -2.29 -20.79
C GLY A 146 -28.91 -3.29 -21.36
N ARG A 147 -30.16 -3.10 -21.01
CA ARG A 147 -31.26 -3.82 -21.61
C ARG A 147 -31.36 -3.41 -23.07
N ILE A 148 -31.43 -4.38 -24.02
CA ILE A 148 -31.42 -4.12 -25.45
C ILE A 148 -32.58 -3.20 -25.87
N ASN A 149 -33.73 -3.41 -25.24
CA ASN A 149 -34.87 -2.48 -25.29
C ASN A 149 -35.19 -2.10 -23.84
N ASN A 150 -35.58 -0.86 -23.60
CA ASN A 150 -35.90 -0.35 -22.28
C ASN A 150 -36.83 -1.29 -21.51
N GLY A 151 -36.43 -1.71 -20.33
CA GLY A 151 -37.19 -2.62 -19.48
C GLY A 151 -37.31 -4.05 -19.95
N SER A 152 -36.69 -4.46 -21.08
CA SER A 152 -36.70 -5.85 -21.57
C SER A 152 -35.81 -6.76 -20.69
N ALA A 153 -36.02 -8.08 -20.79
CA ALA A 153 -35.18 -9.04 -20.07
C ALA A 153 -33.79 -9.26 -20.71
N ALA A 154 -33.65 -8.96 -22.01
CA ALA A 154 -32.42 -9.18 -22.76
C ALA A 154 -31.41 -8.05 -22.52
N TRP A 155 -30.16 -8.42 -22.26
CA TRP A 155 -29.04 -7.50 -22.05
C TRP A 155 -28.05 -7.56 -23.22
N GLY A 156 -27.44 -6.40 -23.51
CA GLY A 156 -26.38 -6.25 -24.49
C GLY A 156 -25.29 -5.32 -24.06
N ILE A 157 -24.28 -5.14 -24.89
CA ILE A 157 -23.20 -4.19 -24.71
C ILE A 157 -23.42 -3.02 -25.64
N PHE A 158 -23.28 -1.81 -25.19
CA PHE A 158 -23.33 -0.59 -25.97
C PHE A 158 -21.93 0.05 -26.01
N THR A 159 -21.40 0.20 -27.22
CA THR A 159 -20.15 0.94 -27.48
C THR A 159 -20.33 2.45 -27.44
N ALA A 160 -21.59 2.89 -27.56
CA ALA A 160 -22.04 4.25 -27.34
C ALA A 160 -23.13 4.21 -26.23
N PRO A 161 -22.76 4.32 -24.93
CA PRO A 161 -23.73 4.32 -23.84
C PRO A 161 -24.81 5.39 -23.98
N THR A 162 -25.97 5.13 -23.41
CA THR A 162 -27.18 5.99 -23.58
C THR A 162 -27.71 6.54 -22.23
N PRO A 163 -26.87 7.10 -21.32
CA PRO A 163 -27.34 7.56 -20.04
C PRO A 163 -28.41 8.66 -20.16
N ASN A 164 -29.53 8.50 -19.43
CA ASN A 164 -30.73 9.34 -19.48
C ASN A 164 -31.41 9.37 -20.85
N ALA A 165 -31.25 8.34 -21.68
CA ALA A 165 -31.83 8.21 -23.01
C ALA A 165 -32.30 6.79 -23.29
N SER A 166 -33.02 6.59 -24.38
CA SER A 166 -33.57 5.30 -24.73
C SER A 166 -32.56 4.38 -25.41
N ASN A 167 -32.47 3.13 -24.96
CA ASN A 167 -31.65 2.07 -25.57
C ASN A 167 -32.31 1.54 -26.87
N ASN A 168 -33.61 1.77 -27.10
CA ASN A 168 -34.39 1.14 -28.17
C ASN A 168 -33.84 1.34 -29.58
N THR A 169 -33.10 2.40 -29.82
CA THR A 169 -32.53 2.75 -31.12
C THR A 169 -31.00 2.67 -31.17
N ALA A 170 -30.38 2.33 -30.05
CA ALA A 170 -28.93 2.20 -29.94
C ALA A 170 -28.46 0.83 -30.49
N THR A 171 -27.28 0.79 -31.05
CA THR A 171 -26.66 -0.44 -31.51
C THR A 171 -26.15 -1.22 -30.32
N SER A 172 -26.65 -2.44 -30.14
CA SER A 172 -26.20 -3.34 -29.08
C SER A 172 -25.42 -4.53 -29.63
N TYR A 173 -24.47 -5.04 -28.88
CA TYR A 173 -23.67 -6.23 -29.17
C TYR A 173 -23.96 -7.31 -28.13
N ALA A 174 -23.81 -8.58 -28.57
CA ALA A 174 -24.12 -9.72 -27.71
C ALA A 174 -23.08 -9.96 -26.62
N ASP A 175 -21.80 -9.99 -27.00
CA ASP A 175 -20.68 -10.16 -26.08
C ASP A 175 -19.34 -9.73 -26.74
N TYR A 176 -18.24 -9.97 -26.06
CA TYR A 176 -16.86 -9.88 -26.59
C TYR A 176 -16.41 -11.26 -27.08
N ALA A 177 -15.57 -11.31 -28.10
CA ALA A 177 -14.88 -12.52 -28.53
C ALA A 177 -14.01 -13.11 -27.40
N ASP A 178 -13.73 -14.40 -27.47
CA ASP A 178 -12.84 -15.06 -26.54
C ASP A 178 -11.42 -14.49 -26.65
N LYS A 179 -10.83 -14.20 -25.49
CA LYS A 179 -9.47 -13.65 -25.39
C LYS A 179 -8.45 -14.66 -25.97
N PRO A 180 -7.39 -14.19 -26.65
CA PRO A 180 -6.32 -15.09 -27.09
C PRO A 180 -5.63 -15.78 -25.92
N ASP A 181 -5.19 -17.02 -26.13
CA ASP A 181 -4.38 -17.79 -25.20
C ASP A 181 -2.96 -17.98 -25.76
N TYR A 182 -1.95 -17.85 -24.88
CA TYR A 182 -0.54 -18.05 -25.18
C TYR A 182 -0.09 -19.39 -24.61
N ASP A 183 0.60 -20.19 -25.44
CA ASP A 183 1.08 -21.53 -25.03
C ASP A 183 2.32 -21.51 -24.13
N ILE A 184 3.03 -20.39 -24.07
CA ILE A 184 4.16 -20.19 -23.15
C ILE A 184 3.92 -18.98 -22.24
N THR A 185 4.40 -19.07 -21.00
CA THR A 185 4.26 -17.99 -20.02
C THR A 185 5.19 -16.82 -20.32
N ALA A 186 4.76 -15.59 -20.01
CA ALA A 186 5.66 -14.44 -19.98
C ALA A 186 6.80 -14.68 -18.96
N GLY A 187 8.04 -14.30 -19.31
CA GLY A 187 9.22 -14.57 -18.48
C GLY A 187 10.50 -14.66 -19.28
N PHE A 188 11.48 -15.43 -18.76
CA PHE A 188 12.86 -15.44 -19.22
C PHE A 188 13.18 -16.69 -20.04
N TYR A 189 13.86 -16.50 -21.17
CA TYR A 189 14.20 -17.55 -22.11
C TYR A 189 15.66 -17.44 -22.55
N SER A 190 16.32 -18.59 -22.68
CA SER A 190 17.68 -18.68 -23.21
C SER A 190 17.65 -18.93 -24.72
N GLY A 191 18.42 -18.18 -25.48
CA GLY A 191 18.51 -18.28 -26.93
C GLY A 191 17.33 -17.67 -27.66
N SER A 192 16.17 -18.30 -27.61
CA SER A 192 14.93 -17.83 -28.26
C SER A 192 13.69 -18.45 -27.59
N ALA A 193 12.52 -17.87 -27.84
CA ALA A 193 11.23 -18.45 -27.47
C ALA A 193 10.31 -18.51 -28.71
N THR A 194 9.55 -19.60 -28.84
CA THR A 194 8.52 -19.73 -29.87
C THR A 194 7.15 -19.65 -29.23
N LEU A 195 6.35 -18.67 -29.59
CA LEU A 195 5.04 -18.40 -29.05
C LEU A 195 3.95 -18.82 -30.04
N ASN A 196 3.04 -19.71 -29.63
CA ASN A 196 1.80 -20.00 -30.33
C ASN A 196 0.63 -19.25 -29.66
N ILE A 197 -0.23 -18.68 -30.52
CA ILE A 197 -1.42 -17.96 -30.07
C ILE A 197 -2.66 -18.70 -30.58
N THR A 198 -3.58 -19.03 -29.69
CA THR A 198 -4.82 -19.72 -30.01
C THR A 198 -6.02 -18.95 -29.49
N THR A 199 -7.23 -19.30 -29.93
CA THR A 199 -8.50 -18.79 -29.38
C THR A 199 -9.58 -19.85 -29.54
N THR A 200 -10.55 -19.85 -28.63
CA THR A 200 -11.75 -20.68 -28.72
C THR A 200 -12.88 -20.03 -29.55
N GLU A 201 -12.71 -18.76 -29.92
CA GLU A 201 -13.68 -18.01 -30.75
C GLU A 201 -13.80 -18.62 -32.13
N PRO A 202 -15.02 -19.03 -32.57
CA PRO A 202 -15.21 -19.66 -33.89
C PRO A 202 -14.91 -18.72 -35.07
N ASN A 203 -14.20 -19.23 -36.07
CA ASN A 203 -13.87 -18.48 -37.31
C ASN A 203 -13.25 -17.10 -37.06
N ALA A 204 -12.41 -17.01 -36.04
CA ALA A 204 -11.81 -15.76 -35.58
C ALA A 204 -10.53 -15.41 -36.34
N THR A 205 -10.21 -14.13 -36.32
CA THR A 205 -8.91 -13.60 -36.73
C THR A 205 -8.19 -13.06 -35.51
N ILE A 206 -7.00 -13.61 -35.16
CA ILE A 206 -6.14 -13.06 -34.13
C ILE A 206 -5.21 -12.01 -34.76
N ARG A 207 -5.13 -10.82 -34.13
CA ARG A 207 -4.19 -9.77 -34.53
C ARG A 207 -3.24 -9.47 -33.39
N TYR A 208 -1.99 -9.22 -33.72
CA TYR A 208 -0.97 -9.02 -32.69
C TYR A 208 0.05 -7.94 -33.03
N THR A 209 0.78 -7.49 -31.98
CA THR A 209 1.96 -6.64 -32.03
C THR A 209 3.08 -7.30 -31.21
N ILE A 210 4.35 -6.92 -31.46
CA ILE A 210 5.53 -7.44 -30.72
C ILE A 210 6.38 -6.31 -30.12
N ASP A 211 5.88 -5.11 -30.17
CA ASP A 211 6.56 -3.88 -29.72
C ASP A 211 5.84 -3.21 -28.54
N GLY A 212 4.86 -3.90 -27.92
CA GLY A 212 4.09 -3.40 -26.81
C GLY A 212 2.98 -2.40 -27.17
N THR A 213 2.80 -2.04 -28.43
CA THR A 213 1.69 -1.21 -28.87
C THR A 213 0.37 -1.97 -28.84
N LEU A 214 -0.75 -1.24 -28.80
CA LEU A 214 -2.08 -1.83 -28.82
C LEU A 214 -2.37 -2.45 -30.20
N PRO A 215 -2.73 -3.74 -30.31
CA PRO A 215 -3.21 -4.34 -31.56
C PRO A 215 -4.51 -3.69 -32.03
N THR A 216 -4.61 -3.45 -33.34
CA THR A 216 -5.79 -2.86 -33.99
C THR A 216 -6.31 -3.78 -35.09
N ALA A 217 -7.45 -3.44 -35.70
CA ALA A 217 -8.00 -4.15 -36.85
C ALA A 217 -7.05 -4.19 -38.07
N THR A 218 -6.00 -3.35 -38.08
CA THR A 218 -5.00 -3.30 -39.14
C THR A 218 -3.66 -3.93 -38.76
N SER A 219 -3.48 -4.36 -37.51
CA SER A 219 -2.27 -5.02 -37.03
C SER A 219 -2.07 -6.38 -37.72
N THR A 220 -0.86 -6.92 -37.62
CA THR A 220 -0.46 -8.20 -38.23
C THR A 220 -1.42 -9.32 -37.81
N VAL A 221 -1.90 -10.08 -38.82
CA VAL A 221 -2.69 -11.29 -38.58
C VAL A 221 -1.79 -12.42 -38.14
N TYR A 222 -2.15 -13.10 -37.06
CA TYR A 222 -1.45 -14.31 -36.61
C TYR A 222 -1.78 -15.47 -37.58
N SER A 223 -0.75 -16.06 -38.18
CA SER A 223 -0.88 -17.17 -39.13
C SER A 223 0.16 -18.29 -38.93
N ALA A 224 1.15 -18.05 -38.08
CA ALA A 224 2.22 -18.99 -37.77
C ALA A 224 2.86 -18.65 -36.41
N PRO A 225 3.54 -19.61 -35.75
CA PRO A 225 4.27 -19.38 -34.50
C PRO A 225 5.24 -18.21 -34.58
N ILE A 226 5.30 -17.39 -33.52
CA ILE A 226 6.19 -16.21 -33.45
C ILE A 226 7.50 -16.64 -32.81
N ASN A 227 8.61 -16.55 -33.55
CA ASN A 227 9.95 -16.80 -33.02
C ASN A 227 10.55 -15.52 -32.45
N LEU A 228 10.73 -15.47 -31.15
CA LEU A 228 11.27 -14.34 -30.39
C LEU A 228 12.75 -14.57 -30.14
N THR A 229 13.63 -13.85 -30.82
CA THR A 229 15.09 -13.93 -30.69
C THR A 229 15.69 -12.76 -29.89
N THR A 230 14.87 -11.77 -29.57
CA THR A 230 15.18 -10.62 -28.70
C THR A 230 14.01 -10.35 -27.77
N THR A 231 14.25 -9.66 -26.66
CA THR A 231 13.19 -9.27 -25.72
C THR A 231 12.06 -8.52 -26.43
N LYS A 232 10.82 -8.99 -26.23
CA LYS A 232 9.61 -8.45 -26.86
C LYS A 232 8.45 -8.41 -25.88
N VAL A 233 7.55 -7.44 -26.05
CA VAL A 233 6.23 -7.43 -25.47
C VAL A 233 5.23 -7.79 -26.54
N VAL A 234 4.61 -8.96 -26.41
CA VAL A 234 3.60 -9.42 -27.35
C VAL A 234 2.23 -9.08 -26.80
N LYS A 235 1.39 -8.48 -27.65
CA LYS A 235 -0.02 -8.19 -27.35
C LYS A 235 -0.88 -8.75 -28.46
N ALA A 236 -2.03 -9.36 -28.13
CA ALA A 236 -2.94 -9.94 -29.12
C ALA A 236 -4.41 -9.72 -28.76
N ILE A 237 -5.25 -9.56 -29.77
CA ILE A 237 -6.71 -9.41 -29.69
C ILE A 237 -7.35 -10.36 -30.70
N THR A 238 -8.47 -11.00 -30.33
CA THR A 238 -9.32 -11.82 -31.19
C THR A 238 -10.43 -10.96 -31.80
N TYR A 239 -10.66 -11.10 -33.09
CA TYR A 239 -11.78 -10.53 -33.83
C TYR A 239 -12.68 -11.67 -34.32
N SER A 240 -13.95 -11.67 -33.89
CA SER A 240 -14.95 -12.63 -34.37
C SER A 240 -15.39 -12.31 -35.80
N SER A 241 -15.80 -13.32 -36.55
CA SER A 241 -16.48 -13.14 -37.82
C SER A 241 -17.97 -12.77 -37.66
N ASP A 242 -18.54 -12.93 -36.46
CA ASP A 242 -19.90 -12.51 -36.13
C ASP A 242 -19.90 -11.00 -35.82
N PRO A 243 -20.63 -10.18 -36.59
CA PRO A 243 -20.68 -8.73 -36.40
C PRO A 243 -21.38 -8.30 -35.10
N THR A 244 -22.06 -9.20 -34.40
CA THR A 244 -22.68 -8.94 -33.09
C THR A 244 -21.73 -9.16 -31.93
N ILE A 245 -20.54 -9.69 -32.18
CA ILE A 245 -19.50 -9.95 -31.20
C ILE A 245 -18.38 -8.90 -31.35
N LEU A 246 -18.10 -8.21 -30.27
CA LEU A 246 -17.03 -7.20 -30.21
C LEU A 246 -15.64 -7.85 -30.15
N PRO A 247 -14.57 -7.14 -30.54
CA PRO A 247 -13.19 -7.62 -30.31
C PRO A 247 -12.95 -7.99 -28.86
N SER A 248 -12.12 -9.02 -28.63
CA SER A 248 -11.83 -9.53 -27.30
C SER A 248 -11.10 -8.53 -26.42
N PHE A 249 -11.04 -8.81 -25.12
CA PHE A 249 -9.99 -8.26 -24.26
C PHE A 249 -8.63 -8.73 -24.78
N MET A 250 -7.60 -7.91 -24.56
CA MET A 250 -6.24 -8.17 -25.01
C MET A 250 -5.53 -9.15 -24.08
N GLU A 251 -4.80 -10.13 -24.64
CA GLU A 251 -3.76 -10.85 -23.92
C GLU A 251 -2.42 -10.15 -24.14
N PHE A 252 -1.52 -10.18 -23.12
CA PHE A 252 -0.20 -9.59 -23.22
C PHE A 252 0.83 -10.34 -22.37
N GLY A 253 2.09 -10.27 -22.81
CA GLY A 253 3.20 -10.86 -22.08
C GLY A 253 4.55 -10.35 -22.58
N THR A 254 5.48 -10.19 -21.64
CA THR A 254 6.87 -9.84 -21.92
C THR A 254 7.73 -11.10 -21.91
N TYR A 255 8.51 -11.28 -22.96
CA TYR A 255 9.44 -12.40 -23.16
C TYR A 255 10.86 -11.85 -23.20
N PHE A 256 11.62 -12.10 -22.13
CA PHE A 256 13.01 -11.66 -22.00
C PHE A 256 13.93 -12.72 -22.60
N ILE A 257 14.73 -12.35 -23.57
CA ILE A 257 15.65 -13.26 -24.25
C ILE A 257 17.09 -12.94 -23.86
N ASN A 258 17.77 -13.91 -23.25
CA ASN A 258 19.16 -13.78 -22.76
C ASN A 258 19.35 -12.60 -21.81
N VAL A 259 18.37 -12.33 -20.95
CA VAL A 259 18.38 -11.25 -19.94
C VAL A 259 18.60 -11.88 -18.57
N SER A 260 19.39 -11.21 -17.73
CA SER A 260 19.61 -11.56 -16.33
C SER A 260 19.81 -10.30 -15.52
N HIS A 261 19.09 -10.18 -14.40
CA HIS A 261 19.19 -9.06 -13.45
C HIS A 261 19.19 -9.59 -12.01
N THR A 262 19.72 -8.79 -11.10
CA THR A 262 19.72 -9.10 -9.64
C THR A 262 18.59 -8.45 -8.89
N LEU A 263 17.84 -7.57 -9.55
CA LEU A 263 16.68 -6.85 -9.03
C LEU A 263 15.38 -7.35 -9.68
N PRO A 264 14.22 -7.17 -9.04
CA PRO A 264 12.92 -7.38 -9.68
C PRO A 264 12.79 -6.55 -10.95
N ILE A 265 12.00 -7.03 -11.90
CA ILE A 265 11.80 -6.32 -13.17
C ILE A 265 10.35 -5.87 -13.29
N VAL A 266 10.18 -4.61 -13.67
CA VAL A 266 8.91 -4.03 -14.10
C VAL A 266 8.95 -3.86 -15.62
N SER A 267 8.08 -4.58 -16.33
CA SER A 267 7.86 -4.38 -17.75
C SER A 267 6.59 -3.58 -17.98
N VAL A 268 6.74 -2.40 -18.59
CA VAL A 268 5.63 -1.51 -18.92
C VAL A 268 5.55 -1.31 -20.43
N ALA A 269 4.32 -1.35 -20.99
CA ALA A 269 4.17 -1.22 -22.42
C ALA A 269 2.86 -0.56 -22.84
N ALA A 270 2.95 0.50 -23.63
CA ALA A 270 1.82 1.19 -24.20
C ALA A 270 2.19 1.90 -25.50
N THR A 271 1.21 2.13 -26.36
CA THR A 271 1.31 3.10 -27.45
C THR A 271 1.63 4.46 -26.85
N SER A 272 2.63 5.17 -27.40
CA SER A 272 3.09 6.49 -26.94
C SER A 272 3.78 6.53 -25.56
N LEU A 273 3.98 5.41 -24.87
CA LEU A 273 4.69 5.41 -23.58
C LEU A 273 6.14 5.88 -23.72
N THR A 274 6.83 5.46 -24.79
CA THR A 274 8.17 5.95 -25.09
C THR A 274 8.19 7.47 -25.31
N ASN A 275 7.14 8.04 -25.91
CA ASN A 275 7.03 9.48 -26.10
C ASN A 275 6.83 10.20 -24.76
N LEU A 276 6.00 9.67 -23.86
CA LEU A 276 5.88 10.18 -22.50
C LEU A 276 7.24 10.16 -21.80
N ALA A 277 7.90 9.02 -21.75
CA ALA A 277 9.22 8.87 -21.10
C ALA A 277 10.32 9.74 -21.71
N ASN A 278 10.22 10.10 -22.99
CA ASN A 278 11.12 11.02 -23.69
C ASN A 278 10.73 12.50 -23.55
N GLY A 279 9.74 12.83 -22.71
CA GLY A 279 9.45 14.21 -22.33
C GLY A 279 8.14 14.79 -22.85
N SER A 280 7.27 14.02 -23.53
CA SER A 280 5.91 14.46 -23.90
C SER A 280 4.96 14.38 -22.71
N GLY A 281 5.21 15.19 -21.67
CA GLY A 281 4.62 15.09 -20.34
C GLY A 281 3.11 15.36 -20.20
N THR A 282 2.41 15.64 -21.29
CA THR A 282 0.94 15.78 -21.34
C THR A 282 0.25 14.50 -21.82
N LEU A 283 1.02 13.48 -22.19
CA LEU A 283 0.47 12.19 -22.63
C LEU A 283 0.07 11.34 -21.42
N GLU A 284 -1.04 10.62 -21.56
CA GLU A 284 -1.57 9.67 -20.59
C GLU A 284 -1.77 8.29 -21.27
N PRO A 285 -0.68 7.59 -21.65
CA PRO A 285 -0.79 6.32 -22.35
C PRO A 285 -1.45 5.25 -21.49
N LYS A 286 -2.36 4.48 -22.09
CA LYS A 286 -2.96 3.31 -21.45
C LYS A 286 -2.18 2.07 -21.85
N GLY A 287 -1.77 1.28 -20.85
CA GLY A 287 -0.89 0.15 -21.15
C GLY A 287 -0.78 -0.90 -20.07
N SER A 288 -0.02 -1.93 -20.38
CA SER A 288 0.23 -3.07 -19.53
C SER A 288 1.35 -2.79 -18.53
N PHE A 289 1.19 -3.35 -17.35
CA PHE A 289 2.18 -3.44 -16.29
C PHE A 289 2.38 -4.92 -15.93
N GLU A 290 3.61 -5.38 -15.89
CA GLU A 290 4.00 -6.72 -15.47
C GLU A 290 5.14 -6.62 -14.47
N LEU A 291 5.04 -7.34 -13.35
CA LEU A 291 6.07 -7.44 -12.32
C LEU A 291 6.64 -8.86 -12.31
N PHE A 292 7.97 -8.95 -12.41
CA PHE A 292 8.72 -10.20 -12.31
C PHE A 292 9.63 -10.15 -11.08
N ASP A 293 9.61 -11.20 -10.29
CA ASP A 293 10.49 -11.34 -9.14
C ASP A 293 11.94 -11.62 -9.55
N VAL A 294 12.85 -11.65 -8.57
CA VAL A 294 14.28 -11.94 -8.81
C VAL A 294 14.55 -13.35 -9.33
N THR A 295 13.58 -14.26 -9.23
CA THR A 295 13.69 -15.63 -9.77
C THR A 295 13.17 -15.73 -11.19
N GLY A 296 12.61 -14.64 -11.73
CA GLY A 296 12.09 -14.53 -13.09
C GLY A 296 10.63 -14.90 -13.27
N ASN A 297 9.88 -15.14 -12.19
CA ASN A 297 8.44 -15.41 -12.26
C ASN A 297 7.64 -14.12 -12.40
N ARG A 298 6.66 -14.10 -13.30
CA ARG A 298 5.68 -13.02 -13.34
C ARG A 298 4.73 -13.16 -12.15
N VAL A 299 4.87 -12.26 -11.17
CA VAL A 299 4.13 -12.28 -9.90
C VAL A 299 2.90 -11.39 -9.91
N ALA A 300 2.84 -10.40 -10.80
CA ALA A 300 1.65 -9.59 -11.02
C ALA A 300 1.58 -9.07 -12.46
N ASN A 301 0.37 -8.86 -12.95
CA ASN A 301 0.11 -8.17 -14.20
C ASN A 301 -1.24 -7.46 -14.15
N THR A 302 -1.29 -6.27 -14.72
CA THR A 302 -2.51 -5.46 -14.82
C THR A 302 -2.42 -4.50 -16.01
N TYR A 303 -3.46 -3.70 -16.19
CA TYR A 303 -3.55 -2.68 -17.24
C TYR A 303 -4.05 -1.37 -16.63
N GLY A 304 -3.50 -0.24 -17.06
CA GLY A 304 -3.82 1.03 -16.44
C GLY A 304 -3.30 2.23 -17.23
N GLU A 305 -3.21 3.36 -16.55
CA GLU A 305 -2.75 4.63 -17.09
C GLU A 305 -1.35 4.97 -16.58
N PHE A 306 -0.56 5.55 -17.48
CA PHE A 306 0.74 6.13 -17.16
C PHE A 306 0.67 7.63 -17.23
N ASN A 307 1.26 8.30 -16.24
CA ASN A 307 1.35 9.75 -16.17
C ASN A 307 2.78 10.19 -15.87
N ARG A 308 3.06 11.43 -16.13
CA ARG A 308 4.28 12.10 -15.69
C ARG A 308 4.33 12.16 -14.17
N HIS A 309 5.48 11.82 -13.58
CA HIS A 309 5.76 12.06 -12.16
C HIS A 309 6.95 13.02 -12.00
N GLY A 310 6.81 14.02 -11.12
CA GLY A 310 7.82 15.02 -10.83
C GLY A 310 7.75 16.27 -11.72
N GLN A 311 8.46 17.31 -11.31
CA GLN A 311 8.50 18.62 -11.97
C GLN A 311 9.91 18.94 -12.48
N ASP A 312 10.84 19.35 -11.61
CA ASP A 312 12.19 19.79 -11.96
C ASP A 312 13.03 18.66 -12.57
N SER A 313 12.96 17.48 -11.98
CA SER A 313 13.64 16.27 -12.46
C SER A 313 13.13 15.79 -13.82
N TRP A 314 11.99 16.30 -14.31
CA TRP A 314 11.43 15.93 -15.61
C TRP A 314 12.28 16.40 -16.79
N VAL A 315 13.19 17.33 -16.57
CA VAL A 315 14.13 17.77 -17.62
C VAL A 315 15.24 16.75 -17.88
N LEU A 316 15.50 15.83 -16.93
CA LEU A 316 16.51 14.79 -17.08
C LEU A 316 16.08 13.75 -18.12
N SER A 317 17.05 13.04 -18.71
CA SER A 317 16.78 12.04 -19.75
C SER A 317 16.01 10.84 -19.21
N GLN A 318 16.38 10.33 -18.03
CA GLN A 318 15.61 9.32 -17.33
C GLN A 318 14.54 9.99 -16.46
N ARG A 319 13.27 9.68 -16.71
CA ARG A 319 12.13 10.31 -16.08
C ARG A 319 11.31 9.35 -15.24
N SER A 320 10.74 9.87 -14.17
CA SER A 320 9.81 9.13 -13.33
C SER A 320 8.41 9.08 -13.94
N LEU A 321 7.68 7.99 -13.67
CA LEU A 321 6.33 7.76 -14.19
C LEU A 321 5.41 7.33 -13.04
N ASP A 322 4.18 7.82 -13.04
CA ASP A 322 3.08 7.24 -12.27
C ASP A 322 2.42 6.13 -13.07
N PHE A 323 2.00 5.09 -12.38
CA PHE A 323 1.13 4.06 -12.92
C PHE A 323 -0.08 3.88 -12.02
N ALA A 324 -1.29 3.91 -12.59
CA ALA A 324 -2.54 3.63 -11.91
C ALA A 324 -3.29 2.49 -12.61
N SER A 325 -3.50 1.38 -11.90
CA SER A 325 -4.36 0.28 -12.38
C SER A 325 -5.79 0.77 -12.52
N ARG A 326 -6.47 0.31 -13.59
CA ARG A 326 -7.82 0.73 -13.93
C ARG A 326 -8.70 -0.47 -14.27
N ASP A 327 -9.60 -0.86 -13.37
CA ASP A 327 -10.55 -1.92 -13.64
C ASP A 327 -11.60 -1.52 -14.70
N GLU A 328 -11.79 -0.23 -14.92
CA GLU A 328 -12.60 0.32 -16.01
C GLU A 328 -12.13 -0.16 -17.40
N MET A 329 -10.89 -0.65 -17.49
CA MET A 329 -10.35 -1.27 -18.71
C MET A 329 -10.56 -2.79 -18.79
N GLY A 330 -11.19 -3.39 -17.77
CA GLY A 330 -11.49 -4.83 -17.70
C GLY A 330 -10.34 -5.71 -17.18
N TYR A 331 -9.33 -5.10 -16.58
CA TYR A 331 -8.21 -5.78 -15.91
C TYR A 331 -8.24 -5.55 -14.40
N ASN A 332 -7.29 -6.12 -13.64
CA ASN A 332 -7.28 -5.98 -12.20
C ASN A 332 -7.22 -4.50 -11.78
N HIS A 333 -8.01 -4.13 -10.77
CA HIS A 333 -8.06 -2.76 -10.25
C HIS A 333 -6.78 -2.35 -9.50
N SER A 334 -5.90 -3.30 -9.22
CA SER A 334 -4.65 -3.08 -8.48
C SER A 334 -3.56 -4.05 -8.94
N ILE A 335 -2.32 -3.73 -8.61
CA ILE A 335 -1.20 -4.66 -8.65
C ILE A 335 -1.37 -5.58 -7.45
N GLU A 336 -1.75 -6.84 -7.68
CA GLU A 336 -2.05 -7.83 -6.64
C GLU A 336 -0.78 -8.62 -6.26
N HIS A 337 0.13 -7.97 -5.53
CA HIS A 337 1.36 -8.56 -5.02
C HIS A 337 1.91 -7.74 -3.85
N GLN A 338 2.53 -8.40 -2.87
CA GLN A 338 3.26 -7.72 -1.80
C GLN A 338 4.60 -7.18 -2.36
N ILE A 339 4.62 -5.91 -2.77
CA ILE A 339 5.79 -5.27 -3.38
C ILE A 339 6.90 -5.02 -2.34
N PHE A 340 6.53 -4.65 -1.12
CA PHE A 340 7.47 -4.25 -0.07
C PHE A 340 7.49 -5.30 1.04
N ALA A 341 8.61 -5.99 1.23
CA ALA A 341 8.74 -7.14 2.14
C ALA A 341 8.35 -6.83 3.60
N SER A 342 8.60 -5.61 4.07
CA SER A 342 8.27 -5.16 5.43
C SER A 342 6.85 -4.59 5.58
N TYR A 343 6.03 -4.60 4.51
CA TYR A 343 4.70 -4.01 4.49
C TYR A 343 3.67 -5.03 4.03
N PRO A 344 2.67 -5.36 4.83
CA PRO A 344 1.76 -6.47 4.53
C PRO A 344 0.78 -6.18 3.39
N ARG A 345 0.75 -4.96 2.86
CA ARG A 345 -0.10 -4.57 1.74
C ARG A 345 0.24 -5.37 0.50
N SER A 346 -0.77 -5.96 -0.14
CA SER A 346 -0.64 -6.78 -1.35
C SER A 346 -1.51 -6.30 -2.52
N ASN A 347 -2.08 -5.12 -2.42
CA ASN A 347 -2.86 -4.50 -3.50
C ASN A 347 -2.54 -3.01 -3.57
N PHE A 348 -2.04 -2.57 -4.73
CA PHE A 348 -1.66 -1.19 -4.98
C PHE A 348 -2.36 -0.71 -6.23
N GLN A 349 -3.31 0.22 -6.10
CA GLN A 349 -3.95 0.83 -7.25
C GLN A 349 -2.97 1.75 -7.98
N LYS A 350 -2.18 2.51 -7.23
CA LYS A 350 -1.20 3.46 -7.77
C LYS A 350 0.19 3.19 -7.21
N ILE A 351 1.20 3.26 -8.07
CA ILE A 351 2.61 3.24 -7.71
C ILE A 351 3.38 4.27 -8.54
N ILE A 352 4.53 4.68 -8.01
CA ILE A 352 5.49 5.52 -8.72
C ILE A 352 6.66 4.63 -9.18
N LEU A 353 7.04 4.74 -10.45
CA LEU A 353 8.33 4.29 -10.97
C LEU A 353 9.27 5.51 -10.94
N ARG A 354 10.04 5.67 -9.87
CA ARG A 354 10.87 6.84 -9.61
C ARG A 354 12.28 6.64 -10.14
N ALA A 355 12.73 7.57 -10.96
CA ALA A 355 14.08 7.62 -11.54
C ALA A 355 15.06 8.44 -10.66
N ALA A 356 14.95 8.31 -9.32
CA ALA A 356 15.74 9.02 -8.30
C ALA A 356 15.62 10.55 -8.28
N GLY A 357 14.67 11.16 -9.03
CA GLY A 357 14.43 12.61 -8.98
C GLY A 357 15.69 13.45 -9.31
N ASP A 358 16.04 14.40 -8.46
CA ASP A 358 17.22 15.25 -8.66
C ASP A 358 18.55 14.57 -8.28
N ASP A 359 18.51 13.41 -7.58
CA ASP A 359 19.65 12.51 -7.37
C ASP A 359 19.82 11.46 -8.49
N ASN A 360 19.20 11.70 -9.66
CA ASN A 360 19.25 10.78 -10.79
C ASN A 360 20.65 10.72 -11.43
N TYR A 361 21.25 9.54 -11.48
CA TYR A 361 22.56 9.34 -12.12
C TYR A 361 22.39 8.60 -13.46
N PRO A 362 23.10 9.02 -14.51
CA PRO A 362 23.77 10.31 -14.70
C PRO A 362 22.74 11.43 -14.93
N ALA A 363 23.01 12.58 -14.40
CA ALA A 363 22.11 13.74 -14.41
C ALA A 363 22.36 14.65 -15.64
N ASP A 364 22.66 14.09 -16.79
CA ASP A 364 22.93 14.82 -18.04
C ASP A 364 24.01 15.92 -17.89
N HIS A 365 24.97 15.73 -16.96
CA HIS A 365 26.05 16.68 -16.63
C HIS A 365 25.56 18.09 -16.25
N ARG A 366 24.39 18.19 -15.61
CA ARG A 366 23.87 19.46 -15.08
C ARG A 366 24.61 19.83 -13.80
N PRO A 367 25.20 21.02 -13.69
CA PRO A 367 25.98 21.40 -12.50
C PRO A 367 25.19 21.32 -11.19
N ALA A 368 23.88 21.57 -11.23
CA ALA A 368 23.02 21.47 -10.03
C ALA A 368 22.89 20.04 -9.50
N ASN A 369 23.06 19.05 -10.34
CA ASN A 369 22.93 17.63 -10.03
C ASN A 369 24.29 16.89 -10.00
N ASP A 370 25.41 17.62 -10.03
CA ASP A 370 26.74 17.02 -9.89
C ASP A 370 26.83 16.24 -8.58
N GLY A 371 27.40 15.04 -8.62
CA GLY A 371 27.47 14.14 -7.47
C GLY A 371 26.19 13.30 -7.22
N SER A 372 25.27 13.25 -8.20
CA SER A 372 24.11 12.34 -8.13
C SER A 372 24.53 10.89 -7.97
N ALA A 373 23.91 10.18 -7.03
CA ALA A 373 24.23 8.81 -6.67
C ALA A 373 23.10 7.81 -6.93
N HIS A 374 21.91 8.26 -7.29
CA HIS A 374 20.71 7.41 -7.47
C HIS A 374 20.25 6.67 -6.20
N ILE A 375 20.53 7.25 -5.01
CA ILE A 375 20.42 6.58 -3.70
C ILE A 375 19.65 7.42 -2.67
N ARG A 376 19.86 8.76 -2.62
CA ARG A 376 19.58 9.61 -1.44
C ARG A 376 18.16 9.48 -0.91
N ASP A 377 17.15 9.75 -1.73
CA ASP A 377 15.77 9.72 -1.25
C ASP A 377 15.36 8.31 -0.75
N ALA A 378 15.65 7.26 -1.53
CA ALA A 378 15.36 5.88 -1.14
C ALA A 378 16.03 5.50 0.19
N TYR A 379 17.27 5.93 0.38
CA TYR A 379 18.06 5.69 1.58
C TYR A 379 17.42 6.34 2.80
N ILE A 380 17.03 7.61 2.71
CA ILE A 380 16.43 8.34 3.84
C ILE A 380 15.04 7.82 4.17
N GLN A 381 14.21 7.54 3.18
CA GLN A 381 12.88 6.96 3.37
C GLN A 381 12.97 5.61 4.10
N ASN A 382 13.90 4.74 3.70
CA ASN A 382 14.11 3.46 4.36
C ASN A 382 14.65 3.63 5.79
N MET A 383 15.55 4.59 6.03
CA MET A 383 16.03 4.94 7.38
C MET A 383 14.87 5.37 8.27
N ALA A 384 13.96 6.20 7.78
CA ALA A 384 12.78 6.65 8.54
C ALA A 384 11.85 5.48 8.90
N ILE A 385 11.62 4.54 7.98
CA ILE A 385 10.81 3.33 8.22
C ILE A 385 11.43 2.47 9.31
N GLU A 386 12.73 2.13 9.16
CA GLU A 386 13.45 1.24 10.08
C GLU A 386 13.61 1.85 11.46
N GLY A 387 13.77 3.18 11.52
CA GLY A 387 13.83 3.94 12.77
C GLY A 387 12.48 4.11 13.46
N GLY A 388 11.38 3.69 12.84
CA GLY A 388 10.05 3.88 13.38
C GLY A 388 9.70 5.35 13.61
N LEU A 389 10.17 6.25 12.72
CA LEU A 389 9.82 7.65 12.79
C LEU A 389 8.31 7.83 12.57
N ASN A 390 7.73 8.78 13.29
CA ASN A 390 6.30 9.05 13.21
C ASN A 390 5.96 9.93 11.99
N LEU A 391 6.17 9.34 10.79
CA LEU A 391 6.00 9.97 9.50
C LEU A 391 5.34 9.02 8.52
N ASP A 392 4.52 9.53 7.63
CA ASP A 392 4.20 8.81 6.41
C ASP A 392 5.40 8.85 5.47
N VAL A 393 5.73 7.71 4.90
CA VAL A 393 6.95 7.53 4.12
C VAL A 393 6.65 6.84 2.79
N ARG A 394 7.38 7.21 1.75
CA ARG A 394 7.33 6.56 0.45
C ARG A 394 8.16 5.29 0.47
N ARG A 395 7.56 4.18 0.87
CA ARG A 395 8.21 2.86 0.81
C ARG A 395 8.71 2.60 -0.60
N GLY A 396 9.90 2.05 -0.72
CA GLY A 396 10.53 1.82 -2.00
C GLY A 396 11.18 0.43 -2.12
N SER A 397 11.18 -0.08 -3.35
CA SER A 397 11.90 -1.28 -3.75
C SER A 397 12.62 -1.00 -5.06
N LYS A 398 13.95 -1.21 -5.10
CA LYS A 398 14.74 -1.07 -6.33
C LYS A 398 14.28 -2.09 -7.36
N CYS A 399 14.17 -1.67 -8.62
CA CYS A 399 13.78 -2.52 -9.73
C CYS A 399 14.46 -2.11 -11.03
N ILE A 400 14.41 -2.99 -12.01
CA ILE A 400 14.77 -2.70 -13.39
C ILE A 400 13.48 -2.42 -14.17
N VAL A 401 13.46 -1.33 -14.93
CA VAL A 401 12.35 -1.03 -15.82
C VAL A 401 12.69 -1.41 -17.25
N TYR A 402 11.75 -2.11 -17.89
CA TYR A 402 11.70 -2.31 -19.34
C TYR A 402 10.51 -1.54 -19.90
N LEU A 403 10.76 -0.73 -20.92
CA LEU A 403 9.75 0.09 -21.56
C LEU A 403 9.55 -0.39 -22.99
N ASN A 404 8.34 -0.88 -23.34
CA ASN A 404 8.05 -1.47 -24.63
C ASN A 404 9.07 -2.55 -25.05
N GLY A 405 9.52 -3.37 -24.10
CA GLY A 405 10.51 -4.43 -24.31
C GLY A 405 11.97 -3.98 -24.38
N SER A 406 12.25 -2.69 -24.23
CA SER A 406 13.61 -2.14 -24.20
C SER A 406 14.06 -1.87 -22.76
N TYR A 407 15.30 -2.23 -22.43
CA TYR A 407 15.89 -1.91 -21.15
C TYR A 407 15.90 -0.39 -20.92
N TRP A 408 15.37 0.06 -19.79
CA TRP A 408 15.22 1.48 -19.49
C TRP A 408 16.07 1.95 -18.30
N GLY A 409 16.50 1.03 -17.42
CA GLY A 409 17.42 1.34 -16.33
C GLY A 409 16.91 0.95 -14.95
N VAL A 410 17.65 1.36 -13.94
CA VAL A 410 17.32 1.19 -12.53
C VAL A 410 16.29 2.24 -12.12
N TYR A 411 15.30 1.81 -11.38
CA TYR A 411 14.22 2.64 -10.81
C TYR A 411 13.92 2.21 -9.37
N ASP A 412 13.12 3.01 -8.68
CA ASP A 412 12.43 2.63 -7.45
C ASP A 412 10.94 2.45 -7.74
N MET A 413 10.37 1.29 -7.44
CA MET A 413 8.92 1.21 -7.23
C MET A 413 8.62 1.85 -5.88
N ARG A 414 7.67 2.81 -5.85
CA ARG A 414 7.35 3.58 -4.66
C ARG A 414 5.87 3.52 -4.34
N ASP A 415 5.55 3.38 -3.05
CA ASP A 415 4.24 3.71 -2.50
C ASP A 415 3.99 5.23 -2.60
N ASN A 416 2.73 5.64 -2.63
CA ASN A 416 2.38 7.04 -2.84
C ASN A 416 1.51 7.58 -1.69
N PRO A 417 2.11 8.03 -0.56
CA PRO A 417 1.36 8.48 0.61
C PRO A 417 0.59 9.80 0.43
N ASP A 418 0.81 10.54 -0.65
CA ASP A 418 0.03 11.72 -1.05
C ASP A 418 -1.22 11.37 -1.88
N ASP A 419 -1.47 10.08 -2.12
CA ASP A 419 -2.65 9.59 -2.83
C ASP A 419 -3.67 8.95 -1.88
N HIS A 420 -4.96 9.09 -2.20
CA HIS A 420 -6.04 8.51 -1.41
C HIS A 420 -6.04 6.97 -1.38
N ASP A 421 -5.44 6.28 -2.33
CA ASP A 421 -5.26 4.83 -2.30
C ASP A 421 -4.42 4.40 -1.08
N TYR A 422 -3.39 5.19 -0.73
CA TYR A 422 -2.61 4.97 0.47
C TYR A 422 -3.38 5.33 1.76
N THR A 423 -4.01 6.52 1.81
CA THR A 423 -4.69 7.00 3.02
C THR A 423 -5.91 6.16 3.36
N GLU A 424 -6.63 5.67 2.35
CA GLU A 424 -7.76 4.75 2.53
C GLU A 424 -7.29 3.39 3.06
N TYR A 425 -6.24 2.81 2.45
CA TYR A 425 -5.68 1.53 2.89
C TYR A 425 -5.11 1.60 4.31
N GLN A 426 -4.24 2.59 4.57
CA GLN A 426 -3.46 2.67 5.81
C GLN A 426 -4.28 3.17 7.00
N TYR A 427 -5.24 4.07 6.77
CA TYR A 427 -5.89 4.85 7.81
C TYR A 427 -7.42 4.85 7.75
N GLY A 428 -8.03 4.25 6.72
CA GLY A 428 -9.48 4.31 6.50
C GLY A 428 -9.98 5.71 6.15
N GLN A 429 -9.16 6.52 5.47
CA GLN A 429 -9.49 7.88 5.08
C GLN A 429 -9.52 8.01 3.57
N ASP A 430 -10.72 8.06 2.98
CA ASP A 430 -10.89 8.25 1.54
C ASP A 430 -10.67 9.71 1.10
N LYS A 431 -10.63 9.95 -0.22
CA LYS A 431 -10.37 11.28 -0.78
C LYS A 431 -11.38 12.36 -0.38
N TYR A 432 -12.54 11.99 0.17
CA TYR A 432 -13.58 12.91 0.61
C TYR A 432 -13.54 13.21 2.11
N ASN A 433 -12.81 12.38 2.86
CA ASN A 433 -12.73 12.39 4.32
C ASN A 433 -11.32 12.74 4.81
N LEU A 434 -10.61 13.61 4.11
CA LEU A 434 -9.31 14.09 4.57
C LEU A 434 -9.04 15.55 4.15
N TYR A 435 -8.19 16.21 4.89
CA TYR A 435 -7.56 17.48 4.54
C TYR A 435 -6.08 17.23 4.29
N PHE A 436 -5.63 17.50 3.08
CA PHE A 436 -4.25 17.31 2.65
C PHE A 436 -3.72 18.60 2.06
N ILE A 437 -2.63 19.12 2.59
CA ILE A 437 -2.04 20.39 2.18
C ILE A 437 -0.59 20.17 1.78
N GLU A 438 -0.20 20.81 0.70
CA GLU A 438 1.13 20.71 0.12
C GLU A 438 1.73 22.08 -0.10
N THR A 439 3.07 22.15 -0.02
CA THR A 439 3.86 23.34 -0.39
C THR A 439 4.96 22.92 -1.37
N TRP A 440 4.92 23.54 -2.55
CA TRP A 440 5.98 23.50 -3.55
C TRP A 440 6.06 24.88 -4.20
N GLY A 441 6.84 25.80 -3.59
CA GLY A 441 6.86 27.22 -3.90
C GLY A 441 5.57 27.95 -3.50
N ASN A 442 4.42 27.42 -3.86
CA ASN A 442 3.09 27.83 -3.40
C ASN A 442 2.47 26.75 -2.50
N THR A 443 1.45 27.13 -1.75
CA THR A 443 0.69 26.18 -0.91
C THR A 443 -0.72 25.99 -1.44
N TRP A 444 -1.16 24.76 -1.57
CA TRP A 444 -2.53 24.39 -1.96
C TRP A 444 -3.05 23.24 -1.13
N ALA A 445 -4.34 22.96 -1.24
CA ALA A 445 -4.94 21.75 -0.69
C ALA A 445 -5.13 20.74 -1.82
N GLU A 446 -4.47 19.61 -1.73
CA GLU A 446 -4.67 18.47 -2.63
C GLU A 446 -6.04 17.85 -2.40
N TYR A 447 -6.41 17.66 -1.12
CA TYR A 447 -7.75 17.23 -0.73
C TYR A 447 -8.38 18.20 0.27
N GLY A 448 -9.72 18.34 0.23
CA GLY A 448 -10.49 19.19 1.13
C GLY A 448 -10.55 20.67 0.74
N GLY A 449 -9.87 21.08 -0.33
CA GLY A 449 -9.96 22.41 -0.94
C GLY A 449 -9.73 23.56 0.04
N ALA A 450 -10.46 24.66 -0.13
CA ALA A 450 -10.35 25.85 0.72
C ALA A 450 -10.65 25.60 2.20
N THR A 451 -11.44 24.57 2.51
CA THR A 451 -11.78 24.20 3.89
C THR A 451 -10.57 23.61 4.62
N ALA A 452 -9.74 22.81 3.93
CA ALA A 452 -8.50 22.30 4.49
C ALA A 452 -7.55 23.43 4.90
N LEU A 453 -7.33 24.40 4.00
CA LEU A 453 -6.49 25.58 4.27
C LEU A 453 -7.04 26.42 5.43
N SER A 454 -8.35 26.65 5.46
CA SER A 454 -9.01 27.38 6.54
C SER A 454 -8.88 26.66 7.89
N SER A 455 -9.05 25.34 7.90
CA SER A 455 -8.88 24.50 9.08
C SER A 455 -7.47 24.57 9.65
N TRP A 456 -6.45 24.43 8.79
CA TRP A 456 -5.05 24.60 9.18
C TRP A 456 -4.74 25.99 9.74
N ASN A 457 -5.13 27.05 9.03
CA ASN A 457 -4.88 28.42 9.44
C ASN A 457 -5.54 28.74 10.80
N SER A 458 -6.74 28.24 11.05
CA SER A 458 -7.44 28.39 12.33
C SER A 458 -6.69 27.68 13.47
N PHE A 459 -6.26 26.45 13.24
CA PHE A 459 -5.45 25.70 14.19
C PHE A 459 -4.13 26.42 14.48
N TYR A 460 -3.39 26.79 13.43
CA TYR A 460 -2.10 27.48 13.53
C TYR A 460 -2.22 28.79 14.33
N SER A 461 -3.21 29.62 14.01
CA SER A 461 -3.46 30.89 14.70
C SER A 461 -3.72 30.68 16.19
N TYR A 462 -4.52 29.68 16.56
CA TYR A 462 -4.72 29.31 17.96
C TYR A 462 -3.42 28.91 18.62
N ALA A 463 -2.67 27.98 18.04
CA ALA A 463 -1.43 27.46 18.61
C ALA A 463 -0.39 28.58 18.82
N MET A 464 -0.26 29.51 17.88
CA MET A 464 0.68 30.63 17.99
C MET A 464 0.27 31.66 19.05
N SER A 465 -1.02 31.86 19.30
CA SER A 465 -1.52 32.80 20.33
C SER A 465 -1.55 32.21 21.74
N ALA A 466 -1.70 30.90 21.88
CA ALA A 466 -1.90 30.21 23.16
C ALA A 466 -0.61 30.17 24.00
N ASN A 467 -0.77 30.10 25.33
CA ASN A 467 0.36 29.85 26.23
C ASN A 467 0.63 28.34 26.36
N MET A 468 1.74 27.87 25.81
CA MET A 468 2.11 26.45 25.83
C MET A 468 2.47 25.91 27.23
N ASN A 469 2.64 26.77 28.24
CA ASN A 469 2.79 26.37 29.64
C ASN A 469 1.45 26.18 30.35
N ASP A 470 0.33 26.60 29.73
CA ASP A 470 -1.01 26.25 30.21
C ASP A 470 -1.35 24.81 29.77
N PRO A 471 -1.56 23.87 30.72
CA PRO A 471 -1.85 22.48 30.37
C PRO A 471 -3.09 22.30 29.48
N VAL A 472 -4.11 23.13 29.63
CA VAL A 472 -5.35 23.04 28.83
C VAL A 472 -5.09 23.48 27.40
N ALA A 473 -4.40 24.60 27.21
CA ALA A 473 -4.04 25.08 25.90
C ALA A 473 -3.07 24.14 25.18
N PHE A 474 -2.09 23.61 25.90
CA PHE A 474 -1.15 22.62 25.37
C PHE A 474 -1.90 21.35 24.92
N GLN A 475 -2.77 20.81 25.79
CA GLN A 475 -3.56 19.60 25.45
C GLN A 475 -4.45 19.84 24.25
N TYR A 476 -5.10 20.99 24.13
CA TYR A 476 -5.92 21.35 22.95
C TYR A 476 -5.12 21.25 21.65
N VAL A 477 -3.85 21.69 21.67
CA VAL A 477 -2.97 21.57 20.49
C VAL A 477 -2.61 20.11 20.23
N MET A 478 -2.23 19.35 21.28
CA MET A 478 -1.85 17.94 21.17
C MET A 478 -3.00 17.02 20.69
N ASP A 479 -4.25 17.39 20.94
CA ASP A 479 -5.42 16.64 20.48
C ASP A 479 -5.68 16.78 18.97
N ARG A 480 -5.14 17.83 18.34
CA ARG A 480 -5.39 18.18 16.93
C ARG A 480 -4.15 18.08 16.05
N TYR A 481 -3.00 18.01 16.66
CA TYR A 481 -1.71 18.06 16.00
C TYR A 481 -0.79 16.97 16.53
N ASP A 482 -0.19 16.25 15.62
CA ASP A 482 0.85 15.27 15.95
C ASP A 482 2.20 15.98 16.02
N ALA A 483 2.50 16.51 17.19
CA ALA A 483 3.76 17.20 17.42
C ALA A 483 4.98 16.28 17.35
N THR A 484 4.80 14.97 17.54
CA THR A 484 5.89 13.99 17.37
C THR A 484 6.22 13.80 15.90
N SER A 485 5.22 13.84 15.02
CA SER A 485 5.41 13.85 13.58
C SER A 485 6.19 15.09 13.12
N LEU A 486 5.87 16.30 13.63
CA LEU A 486 6.66 17.50 13.33
C LEU A 486 8.11 17.34 13.79
N VAL A 487 8.32 16.86 15.03
CA VAL A 487 9.67 16.67 15.56
C VAL A 487 10.49 15.73 14.69
N ASP A 488 9.95 14.56 14.34
CA ASP A 488 10.64 13.59 13.51
C ASP A 488 10.88 14.15 12.08
N TYR A 489 9.92 14.90 11.52
CA TYR A 489 10.08 15.56 10.22
C TYR A 489 11.23 16.59 10.23
N VAL A 490 11.31 17.45 11.26
CA VAL A 490 12.39 18.44 11.38
C VAL A 490 13.73 17.75 11.63
N LEU A 491 13.75 16.73 12.48
CA LEU A 491 15.00 16.06 12.84
C LEU A 491 15.60 15.27 11.68
N VAL A 492 14.82 14.54 10.88
CA VAL A 492 15.34 13.84 9.70
C VAL A 492 15.96 14.82 8.71
N ASN A 493 15.31 15.93 8.43
CA ASN A 493 15.81 16.96 7.53
C ASN A 493 17.05 17.69 8.10
N SER A 494 17.14 17.85 9.41
CA SER A 494 18.33 18.38 10.07
C SER A 494 19.53 17.41 10.01
N PHE A 495 19.33 16.11 10.30
CA PHE A 495 20.41 15.12 10.26
C PHE A 495 20.99 14.97 8.85
N THR A 496 20.13 14.94 7.85
CA THR A 496 20.49 14.76 6.45
C THR A 496 20.94 16.05 5.76
N VAL A 497 20.84 17.18 6.47
CA VAL A 497 21.16 18.52 5.94
C VAL A 497 20.36 18.79 4.65
N CYS A 498 19.04 18.52 4.73
CA CYS A 498 18.15 18.75 3.60
C CYS A 498 18.06 20.24 3.27
N SER A 499 18.23 20.58 2.00
CA SER A 499 18.29 21.95 1.50
C SER A 499 17.13 22.34 0.60
N ASP A 500 16.12 21.45 0.46
CA ASP A 500 14.93 21.69 -0.38
C ASP A 500 13.65 21.14 0.32
N TRP A 501 13.25 21.84 1.39
CA TRP A 501 12.09 21.50 2.20
C TRP A 501 11.44 22.73 2.82
N LEU A 502 10.29 22.62 3.49
CA LEU A 502 9.44 23.67 4.08
C LEU A 502 8.79 24.63 3.07
N ASN A 503 9.55 25.31 2.23
CA ASN A 503 9.06 26.13 1.13
C ASN A 503 8.85 25.35 -0.17
N TYR A 504 9.40 24.12 -0.23
CA TYR A 504 9.19 23.09 -1.24
C TYR A 504 8.97 21.75 -0.53
N ASN A 505 8.56 20.72 -1.26
CA ASN A 505 8.56 19.31 -0.84
C ASN A 505 8.01 19.07 0.59
N THR A 506 6.91 19.74 0.94
CA THR A 506 6.28 19.61 2.26
C THR A 506 4.81 19.26 2.13
N GLY A 507 4.42 18.10 2.65
CA GLY A 507 3.05 17.63 2.74
C GLY A 507 2.65 17.36 4.19
N TRP A 508 1.43 17.81 4.58
CA TRP A 508 0.84 17.48 5.87
C TRP A 508 -0.66 17.34 5.77
N TRP A 509 -1.20 16.40 6.53
CA TRP A 509 -2.59 16.04 6.36
C TRP A 509 -3.24 15.53 7.64
N ARG A 510 -4.57 15.42 7.64
CA ARG A 510 -5.38 14.76 8.67
C ARG A 510 -6.62 14.12 8.09
N GLY A 511 -7.05 13.01 8.68
CA GLY A 511 -8.34 12.39 8.42
C GLY A 511 -9.50 13.10 9.12
N LEU A 512 -10.70 12.90 8.59
CA LEU A 512 -11.96 13.45 9.08
C LEU A 512 -12.95 12.36 9.49
N ASP A 513 -12.84 11.15 8.93
CA ASP A 513 -13.66 10.02 9.32
C ASP A 513 -13.20 9.50 10.68
N SER A 514 -14.08 9.61 11.67
CA SER A 514 -13.83 9.17 13.05
C SER A 514 -13.73 7.64 13.20
N THR A 515 -14.17 6.87 12.22
CA THR A 515 -14.02 5.40 12.20
C THR A 515 -12.63 4.96 11.72
N GLY A 516 -11.92 5.84 11.01
CA GLY A 516 -10.53 5.68 10.61
C GLY A 516 -9.55 6.21 11.66
N SER A 517 -8.29 6.29 11.27
CA SER A 517 -7.21 6.83 12.11
C SER A 517 -6.55 8.05 11.45
N HIS A 518 -5.43 8.54 12.00
CA HIS A 518 -4.71 9.76 11.55
C HIS A 518 -5.57 11.04 11.65
N LEU A 519 -6.30 11.22 12.76
CA LEU A 519 -7.22 12.34 12.96
C LEU A 519 -6.53 13.67 13.34
N LYS A 520 -5.22 13.66 13.51
CA LYS A 520 -4.38 14.84 13.82
C LYS A 520 -3.60 15.25 12.58
N TRP A 521 -3.24 16.52 12.49
CA TRP A 521 -2.30 16.97 11.48
C TRP A 521 -0.95 16.32 11.68
N GLY A 522 -0.42 15.61 10.69
CA GLY A 522 0.87 14.94 10.66
C GLY A 522 1.56 15.08 9.31
N TYR A 523 2.83 14.72 9.22
CA TYR A 523 3.69 14.98 8.07
C TYR A 523 3.97 13.74 7.25
N ILE A 524 4.16 13.98 5.95
CA ILE A 524 4.78 13.03 5.02
C ILE A 524 6.25 13.38 4.87
N LEU A 525 7.12 12.40 4.86
CA LEU A 525 8.49 12.56 4.42
C LEU A 525 8.51 12.53 2.88
N TRP A 526 8.90 13.65 2.28
CA TRP A 526 8.78 13.86 0.84
C TRP A 526 10.10 14.34 0.25
N ASP A 527 10.54 13.71 -0.85
CA ASP A 527 11.60 14.14 -1.76
C ASP A 527 12.91 14.57 -1.06
N ASN A 528 13.66 13.59 -0.56
CA ASN A 528 14.92 13.83 0.12
C ASN A 528 16.15 13.75 -0.80
N ASP A 529 16.02 14.12 -2.06
CA ASP A 529 17.12 14.13 -3.03
C ASP A 529 18.16 15.21 -2.68
N ALA A 530 17.70 16.40 -2.29
CA ALA A 530 18.52 17.55 -1.94
C ALA A 530 19.10 17.44 -0.51
N THR A 531 19.84 16.37 -0.25
CA THR A 531 20.41 16.07 1.06
C THR A 531 21.92 15.77 0.98
N PHE A 532 22.60 15.81 2.13
CA PHE A 532 24.04 15.53 2.24
C PHE A 532 24.88 16.38 1.28
N GLY A 533 24.55 17.67 1.18
CA GLY A 533 25.27 18.64 0.37
C GLY A 533 25.04 18.55 -1.13
N HIS A 534 24.05 17.78 -1.57
CA HIS A 534 23.64 17.64 -2.95
C HIS A 534 22.53 18.64 -3.31
N TYR A 535 22.52 19.07 -4.58
CA TYR A 535 21.52 19.89 -5.24
C TYR A 535 21.44 21.36 -4.75
N ILE A 536 20.42 22.08 -5.17
CA ILE A 536 20.25 23.52 -4.91
C ILE A 536 19.70 23.73 -3.50
N ASN A 537 20.21 24.77 -2.81
CA ASN A 537 19.73 25.16 -1.49
C ASN A 537 18.49 26.09 -1.62
N TYR A 538 17.34 25.55 -1.94
CA TYR A 538 16.08 26.30 -2.04
C TYR A 538 15.54 26.75 -0.70
N THR A 539 15.76 25.98 0.35
CA THR A 539 15.36 26.35 1.73
C THR A 539 16.17 27.54 2.24
N GLY A 540 17.40 27.72 1.75
CA GLY A 540 18.29 28.78 2.24
C GLY A 540 18.87 28.48 3.61
N ILE A 541 19.15 27.19 3.95
CA ILE A 541 19.88 26.84 5.16
C ILE A 541 21.29 27.45 5.14
N ALA A 542 21.80 27.85 6.30
CA ALA A 542 23.05 28.61 6.40
C ALA A 542 24.29 27.78 5.98
N ASN A 543 24.27 26.49 6.21
CA ASN A 543 25.37 25.58 5.90
C ASN A 543 24.82 24.25 5.36
N THR A 544 25.18 23.91 4.10
CA THR A 544 24.82 22.66 3.47
C THR A 544 25.88 21.56 3.61
N GLY A 545 27.02 21.87 4.23
CA GLY A 545 28.13 20.96 4.42
C GLY A 545 27.96 20.03 5.64
N PRO A 546 28.83 19.02 5.76
CA PRO A 546 28.74 18.02 6.82
C PRO A 546 28.95 18.59 8.24
N ASN A 547 29.55 19.77 8.36
CA ASN A 547 29.77 20.47 9.64
C ASN A 547 28.60 21.37 10.05
N ALA A 548 27.47 21.31 9.36
CA ALA A 548 26.28 22.09 9.66
C ALA A 548 25.80 21.83 11.10
N ASN A 549 25.52 22.89 11.84
CA ASN A 549 24.95 22.76 13.18
C ASN A 549 23.55 22.10 13.10
N PRO A 550 23.25 21.12 13.94
CA PRO A 550 21.96 20.44 13.92
C PRO A 550 20.77 21.37 14.22
N CYS A 551 20.99 22.45 14.96
CA CYS A 551 19.94 23.44 15.28
C CYS A 551 19.80 24.59 14.25
N GLN A 552 20.57 24.60 13.16
CA GLN A 552 20.46 25.71 12.19
C GLN A 552 19.03 25.82 11.59
N VAL A 553 18.33 24.68 11.46
CA VAL A 553 16.97 24.65 10.94
C VAL A 553 15.95 25.34 11.84
N GLU A 554 16.25 25.49 13.12
CA GLU A 554 15.36 26.11 14.11
C GLU A 554 15.25 27.65 13.91
N THR A 555 16.08 28.23 13.08
CA THR A 555 16.05 29.66 12.74
C THR A 555 15.36 29.98 11.44
N LEU A 556 14.91 28.96 10.71
CA LEU A 556 14.22 29.15 9.44
C LEU A 556 12.89 29.90 9.65
N SER A 557 12.61 30.83 8.76
CA SER A 557 11.43 31.70 8.84
C SER A 557 11.18 32.43 7.52
N GLY A 558 10.05 33.13 7.41
CA GLY A 558 9.71 33.92 6.22
C GLY A 558 9.58 33.05 4.97
N SER A 559 10.32 33.36 3.90
CA SER A 559 10.26 32.62 2.64
C SER A 559 10.78 31.19 2.75
N SER A 560 11.64 30.89 3.72
CA SER A 560 12.14 29.54 3.98
C SER A 560 11.15 28.65 4.73
N ASP A 561 10.19 29.25 5.44
CA ASP A 561 9.13 28.55 6.21
C ASP A 561 7.79 29.28 6.03
N PRO A 562 7.20 29.27 4.83
CA PRO A 562 6.04 30.13 4.50
C PRO A 562 4.77 29.76 5.26
N LYS A 563 4.70 28.56 5.85
CA LYS A 563 3.56 28.09 6.67
C LYS A 563 3.85 28.05 8.17
N GLY A 564 5.08 28.43 8.58
CA GLY A 564 5.44 28.60 9.97
C GLY A 564 5.61 27.28 10.73
N HIS A 565 6.04 26.20 10.07
CA HIS A 565 6.26 24.90 10.73
C HIS A 565 7.36 24.99 11.80
N ILE A 566 8.47 25.69 11.50
CA ILE A 566 9.53 25.94 12.48
C ILE A 566 9.05 26.94 13.54
N ALA A 567 8.30 27.97 13.16
CA ALA A 567 7.71 28.87 14.14
C ALA A 567 6.79 28.12 15.12
N LEU A 568 5.98 27.16 14.64
CA LEU A 568 5.14 26.30 15.46
C LEU A 568 5.98 25.39 16.36
N LEU A 569 7.03 24.76 15.84
CA LEU A 569 7.98 23.98 16.66
C LEU A 569 8.56 24.82 17.80
N ASN A 570 9.06 26.01 17.50
CA ASN A 570 9.63 26.90 18.50
C ASN A 570 8.57 27.37 19.51
N LYS A 571 7.33 27.56 19.09
CA LYS A 571 6.20 27.84 19.97
C LYS A 571 5.93 26.70 20.94
N LEU A 572 5.92 25.46 20.48
CA LEU A 572 5.74 24.27 21.32
C LEU A 572 6.92 24.10 22.30
N ARG A 573 8.13 24.43 21.87
CA ARG A 573 9.33 24.39 22.71
C ARG A 573 9.36 25.41 23.84
N THR A 574 8.46 26.41 23.86
CA THR A 574 8.28 27.26 25.03
C THR A 574 7.74 26.47 26.24
N ASN A 575 7.14 25.27 26.02
CA ASN A 575 6.88 24.31 27.08
C ASN A 575 8.17 23.56 27.43
N PRO A 576 8.69 23.63 28.67
CA PRO A 576 9.98 23.02 29.05
C PRO A 576 10.00 21.50 28.88
N THR A 577 8.86 20.81 29.07
CA THR A 577 8.77 19.36 28.90
C THR A 577 8.86 18.99 27.41
N PHE A 578 8.18 19.73 26.55
CA PHE A 578 8.27 19.52 25.12
C PHE A 578 9.66 19.86 24.56
N ASN A 579 10.28 20.95 25.03
CA ASN A 579 11.65 21.30 24.63
C ASN A 579 12.65 20.21 25.01
N ARG A 580 12.54 19.65 26.22
CA ARG A 580 13.35 18.51 26.64
C ARG A 580 13.10 17.27 25.78
N TYR A 581 11.85 16.97 25.46
CA TYR A 581 11.51 15.88 24.54
C TYR A 581 12.18 16.09 23.18
N TYR A 582 12.09 17.26 22.56
CA TYR A 582 12.70 17.59 21.29
C TYR A 582 14.22 17.34 21.27
N ILE A 583 14.93 17.86 22.28
CA ILE A 583 16.39 17.70 22.38
C ILE A 583 16.76 16.24 22.61
N ASN A 584 16.09 15.56 23.53
CA ASN A 584 16.33 14.14 23.80
C ASN A 584 16.00 13.26 22.60
N ARG A 585 14.91 13.54 21.86
CA ARG A 585 14.57 12.79 20.64
C ARG A 585 15.69 12.90 19.60
N GLN A 586 16.30 14.06 19.45
CA GLN A 586 17.45 14.24 18.56
C GLN A 586 18.65 13.38 18.99
N ILE A 587 18.95 13.35 20.29
CA ILE A 587 20.02 12.51 20.87
C ILE A 587 19.69 11.03 20.67
N ASP A 588 18.45 10.63 20.92
CA ASP A 588 17.97 9.26 20.78
C ASP A 588 18.12 8.75 19.35
N LEU A 589 17.69 9.56 18.38
CA LEU A 589 17.81 9.22 16.95
C LEU A 589 19.28 9.11 16.51
N TRP A 590 20.15 9.96 17.04
CA TRP A 590 21.59 9.87 16.78
C TRP A 590 22.23 8.62 17.38
N ASN A 591 21.71 8.09 18.47
CA ASN A 591 22.17 6.83 19.06
C ASN A 591 21.57 5.59 18.40
N THR A 592 20.62 5.73 17.50
CA THR A 592 19.87 4.62 16.88
C THR A 592 19.88 4.72 15.35
N VAL A 593 18.80 5.18 14.76
CA VAL A 593 18.62 5.19 13.29
C VAL A 593 19.69 6.04 12.57
N PHE A 594 20.06 7.18 13.11
CA PHE A 594 21.10 8.06 12.55
C PHE A 594 22.48 7.87 13.20
N SER A 595 22.71 6.74 13.89
CA SER A 595 24.07 6.40 14.32
C SER A 595 24.96 6.15 13.11
N CYS A 596 26.23 6.51 13.22
CA CYS A 596 27.19 6.37 12.11
C CYS A 596 27.25 4.95 11.55
N ASP A 597 27.34 3.98 12.45
CA ASP A 597 27.44 2.57 12.06
C ASP A 597 26.20 2.12 11.31
N ASN A 598 24.98 2.50 11.77
CA ASN A 598 23.75 2.16 11.09
C ASN A 598 23.63 2.87 9.74
N MET A 599 23.89 4.18 9.69
CA MET A 599 23.84 4.95 8.45
C MET A 599 24.79 4.39 7.40
N LEU A 600 26.04 4.10 7.77
CA LEU A 600 27.05 3.57 6.84
C LEU A 600 26.70 2.14 6.41
N ALA A 601 26.28 1.28 7.33
CA ALA A 601 25.88 -0.10 6.98
C ALA A 601 24.71 -0.12 6.00
N LYS A 602 23.71 0.74 6.19
CA LYS A 602 22.56 0.85 5.27
C LYS A 602 22.94 1.43 3.92
N LEU A 603 23.79 2.45 3.88
CA LEU A 603 24.31 3.00 2.64
C LEU A 603 25.13 1.95 1.87
N ASP A 604 26.04 1.26 2.54
CA ASP A 604 26.87 0.21 1.93
C ASP A 604 25.98 -0.94 1.41
N SER A 605 24.88 -1.27 2.11
CA SER A 605 23.90 -2.26 1.63
C SER A 605 23.25 -1.83 0.31
N ILE A 606 22.82 -0.56 0.17
CA ILE A 606 22.20 -0.05 -1.06
C ILE A 606 23.24 0.01 -2.20
N ILE A 607 24.46 0.45 -1.92
CA ILE A 607 25.55 0.47 -2.91
C ILE A 607 25.81 -0.94 -3.44
N ASN A 608 25.89 -1.93 -2.55
CA ASN A 608 26.11 -3.33 -2.93
C ASN A 608 24.92 -3.91 -3.73
N LEU A 609 23.69 -3.55 -3.37
CA LEU A 609 22.49 -3.97 -4.09
C LEU A 609 22.47 -3.44 -5.53
N LEU A 610 22.86 -2.18 -5.72
CA LEU A 610 22.83 -1.52 -7.03
C LEU A 610 24.04 -1.85 -7.92
N SER A 611 25.20 -2.10 -7.33
CA SER A 611 26.48 -2.28 -8.05
C SER A 611 26.41 -3.23 -9.25
N PRO A 612 25.73 -4.39 -9.20
CA PRO A 612 25.65 -5.30 -10.36
C PRO A 612 24.93 -4.70 -11.57
N GLU A 613 23.97 -3.80 -11.33
CA GLU A 613 23.09 -3.23 -12.35
C GLU A 613 23.61 -1.89 -12.92
N MET A 614 24.47 -1.19 -12.18
CA MET A 614 24.86 0.19 -12.52
C MET A 614 25.75 0.30 -13.75
N THR A 615 26.43 -0.76 -14.18
CA THR A 615 27.14 -0.74 -15.47
C THR A 615 26.16 -0.64 -16.64
N ALA A 616 25.12 -1.46 -16.65
CA ALA A 616 24.08 -1.43 -17.69
C ALA A 616 23.31 -0.11 -17.66
N HIS A 617 22.97 0.35 -16.45
CA HIS A 617 22.29 1.62 -16.23
C HIS A 617 23.11 2.81 -16.76
N SER A 618 24.37 2.92 -16.37
CA SER A 618 25.26 3.99 -16.78
C SER A 618 25.43 4.02 -18.31
N ASN A 619 25.65 2.84 -18.93
CA ASN A 619 25.77 2.73 -20.38
C ASN A 619 24.50 3.20 -21.11
N ARG A 620 23.32 2.91 -20.56
CA ARG A 620 22.03 3.34 -21.14
C ARG A 620 21.90 4.86 -21.17
N TRP A 621 22.43 5.56 -20.16
CA TRP A 621 22.24 6.98 -19.94
C TRP A 621 23.50 7.84 -20.13
N ASN A 622 24.54 7.30 -20.78
CA ASN A 622 25.82 7.97 -21.08
C ASN A 622 26.67 8.35 -19.85
N GLY A 623 26.57 7.60 -18.77
CA GLY A 623 27.44 7.72 -17.60
C GLY A 623 28.48 6.59 -17.53
N THR A 624 29.14 6.47 -16.38
CA THR A 624 30.09 5.39 -16.10
C THR A 624 29.88 4.80 -14.70
N TYR A 625 30.13 3.50 -14.55
CA TYR A 625 30.10 2.86 -13.22
C TYR A 625 31.07 3.53 -12.23
N THR A 626 32.27 3.91 -12.68
CA THR A 626 33.31 4.53 -11.83
C THR A 626 32.84 5.88 -11.26
N GLU A 627 32.21 6.71 -12.07
CA GLU A 627 31.67 8.00 -11.63
C GLU A 627 30.55 7.82 -10.63
N TRP A 628 29.57 6.95 -10.92
CA TRP A 628 28.52 6.61 -9.96
C TRP A 628 29.07 6.14 -8.61
N TYR A 629 30.06 5.23 -8.65
CA TYR A 629 30.67 4.69 -7.44
C TYR A 629 31.39 5.78 -6.63
N ASN A 630 32.10 6.69 -7.32
CA ASN A 630 32.75 7.83 -6.67
C ASN A 630 31.72 8.76 -6.01
N ASN A 631 30.60 9.08 -6.69
CA ASN A 631 29.52 9.89 -6.13
C ASN A 631 28.91 9.22 -4.88
N ALA A 632 28.74 7.90 -4.89
CA ALA A 632 28.29 7.15 -3.72
C ALA A 632 29.32 7.18 -2.59
N GLN A 633 30.64 7.17 -2.90
CA GLN A 633 31.70 7.34 -1.88
C GLN A 633 31.75 8.77 -1.33
N ASP A 634 31.46 9.79 -2.13
CA ASP A 634 31.38 11.18 -1.65
C ASP A 634 30.21 11.35 -0.67
N LEU A 635 29.05 10.75 -0.95
CA LEU A 635 27.94 10.67 0.00
C LEU A 635 28.38 9.96 1.29
N ARG A 636 29.10 8.84 1.19
CA ARG A 636 29.64 8.12 2.34
C ARG A 636 30.59 8.98 3.18
N ASN A 637 31.48 9.71 2.54
CA ASN A 637 32.45 10.61 3.17
C ASN A 637 31.74 11.77 3.88
N PHE A 638 30.67 12.30 3.31
CA PHE A 638 29.83 13.31 3.93
C PHE A 638 29.25 12.79 5.25
N ILE A 639 28.66 11.59 5.26
CA ILE A 639 28.08 10.96 6.43
C ILE A 639 29.15 10.76 7.52
N VAL A 640 30.33 10.24 7.19
CA VAL A 640 31.44 10.06 8.13
C VAL A 640 31.82 11.39 8.79
N THR A 641 31.98 12.45 7.98
CA THR A 641 32.33 13.77 8.49
C THR A 641 31.22 14.37 9.34
N ARG A 642 29.96 14.19 8.94
CA ARG A 642 28.77 14.62 9.70
C ARG A 642 28.75 14.00 11.10
N CYS A 643 28.93 12.69 11.15
CA CYS A 643 28.98 11.95 12.40
C CYS A 643 30.03 12.47 13.38
N ASN A 644 31.24 12.75 12.90
CA ASN A 644 32.33 13.23 13.73
C ASN A 644 32.05 14.61 14.36
N ASN A 645 31.20 15.42 13.72
CA ASN A 645 30.92 16.78 14.16
C ASN A 645 29.61 16.92 14.96
N LEU A 646 28.72 15.91 14.91
CA LEU A 646 27.37 16.03 15.44
C LEU A 646 27.35 16.25 16.97
N SER A 647 28.17 15.51 17.69
CA SER A 647 28.26 15.65 19.16
C SER A 647 28.64 17.09 19.60
N THR A 648 29.65 17.66 18.95
CA THR A 648 30.07 19.06 19.20
C THR A 648 28.95 20.04 18.81
N GLY A 649 28.27 19.77 17.67
CA GLY A 649 27.13 20.56 17.22
C GLY A 649 26.00 20.58 18.26
N LEU A 650 25.60 19.43 18.79
CA LEU A 650 24.57 19.32 19.83
C LEU A 650 24.93 20.07 21.11
N MET A 651 26.17 19.92 21.59
CA MET A 651 26.65 20.66 22.78
C MET A 651 26.55 22.16 22.55
N ASN A 652 26.97 22.64 21.40
CA ASN A 652 26.93 24.07 21.08
C ASN A 652 25.48 24.58 20.92
N CYS A 653 24.59 23.84 20.29
CA CYS A 653 23.21 24.22 20.09
C CYS A 653 22.43 24.37 21.39
N TYR A 654 22.62 23.45 22.33
CA TYR A 654 21.76 23.33 23.51
C TYR A 654 22.53 23.52 24.84
N SER A 655 23.75 24.01 24.78
CA SER A 655 24.61 24.23 25.96
C SER A 655 24.79 22.98 26.83
N LEU A 656 24.93 21.82 26.17
CA LEU A 656 25.09 20.53 26.82
C LEU A 656 26.52 20.32 27.27
N THR A 657 26.70 19.44 28.25
CA THR A 657 28.02 18.99 28.74
C THR A 657 28.25 17.52 28.39
N GLY A 658 29.47 17.08 28.29
CA GLY A 658 29.83 15.73 27.91
C GLY A 658 30.63 15.71 26.61
N PRO A 659 30.47 14.73 25.70
CA PRO A 659 29.52 13.60 25.77
C PRO A 659 29.88 12.57 26.85
N TYR A 660 28.87 11.83 27.32
CA TYR A 660 29.04 10.76 28.32
C TYR A 660 28.45 9.45 27.78
N GLN A 661 29.13 8.33 28.03
CA GLN A 661 28.57 6.99 27.72
C GLN A 661 27.59 6.58 28.82
N LEU A 662 26.39 6.21 28.43
CA LEU A 662 25.36 5.65 29.29
C LEU A 662 25.12 4.18 28.88
N THR A 663 25.35 3.26 29.80
CA THR A 663 25.05 1.83 29.61
C THR A 663 23.80 1.47 30.39
N LEU A 664 22.86 0.79 29.76
CA LEU A 664 21.65 0.24 30.37
C LEU A 664 21.70 -1.28 30.39
N ASN A 665 21.29 -1.83 31.54
CA ASN A 665 21.20 -3.26 31.80
C ASN A 665 19.86 -3.63 32.41
N THR A 666 19.52 -4.92 32.33
CA THR A 666 18.43 -5.53 33.11
C THR A 666 18.93 -6.77 33.85
N ASP A 667 18.42 -6.98 35.05
CA ASP A 667 18.74 -8.14 35.87
C ASP A 667 17.44 -8.74 36.46
N PRO A 668 17.10 -9.99 36.08
CA PRO A 668 17.77 -10.82 35.06
C PRO A 668 17.52 -10.34 33.61
N ILE A 669 18.42 -10.69 32.70
CA ILE A 669 18.25 -10.40 31.27
C ILE A 669 16.95 -11.07 30.78
N GLY A 670 16.17 -10.32 29.98
CA GLY A 670 14.88 -10.77 29.46
C GLY A 670 13.70 -10.59 30.42
N ALA A 671 13.91 -10.11 31.63
CA ALA A 671 12.83 -9.86 32.60
C ALA A 671 12.03 -8.59 32.33
N GLY A 672 12.51 -7.69 31.48
CA GLY A 672 11.85 -6.45 31.12
C GLY A 672 12.55 -5.69 30.02
N ASN A 673 12.01 -4.53 29.68
CA ASN A 673 12.62 -3.55 28.80
C ASN A 673 12.78 -2.21 29.56
N VAL A 674 13.60 -1.32 29.01
CA VAL A 674 13.81 0.02 29.55
C VAL A 674 13.42 1.04 28.48
N GLN A 675 12.44 1.88 28.77
CA GLN A 675 12.19 3.07 27.99
C GLN A 675 13.21 4.14 28.39
N LEU A 676 14.05 4.58 27.45
CA LEU A 676 15.02 5.68 27.62
C LEU A 676 14.54 6.86 26.77
N ASN A 677 14.06 7.91 27.40
CA ASN A 677 13.41 9.04 26.73
C ASN A 677 12.36 8.56 25.73
N SER A 678 12.65 8.64 24.41
CA SER A 678 11.77 8.19 23.33
C SER A 678 12.04 6.77 22.83
N LEU A 679 13.10 6.11 23.32
CA LEU A 679 13.49 4.77 22.89
C LEU A 679 12.94 3.68 23.78
N ASN A 680 12.56 2.55 23.21
CA ASN A 680 12.26 1.33 23.94
C ASN A 680 13.40 0.32 23.74
N ILE A 681 14.22 0.14 24.76
CA ILE A 681 15.41 -0.73 24.74
C ILE A 681 15.03 -2.11 25.27
N SER A 682 15.21 -3.13 24.45
CA SER A 682 14.91 -4.54 24.80
C SER A 682 16.13 -5.45 24.75
N ASN A 683 17.22 -5.02 24.12
CA ASN A 683 18.46 -5.78 24.03
C ASN A 683 19.52 -5.18 24.95
N PHE A 684 20.06 -5.99 25.87
CA PHE A 684 21.02 -5.58 26.90
C PHE A 684 22.30 -6.41 26.88
N PRO A 685 23.48 -5.85 27.24
CA PRO A 685 23.68 -4.44 27.57
C PRO A 685 23.49 -3.53 26.36
N TRP A 686 22.87 -2.37 26.55
CA TRP A 686 22.77 -1.32 25.54
C TRP A 686 23.59 -0.11 25.95
N THR A 687 24.31 0.50 25.00
CA THR A 687 25.14 1.68 25.30
C THR A 687 24.88 2.76 24.26
N GLY A 688 24.70 3.99 24.73
CA GLY A 688 24.55 5.19 23.94
C GLY A 688 25.32 6.37 24.47
N THR A 689 25.51 7.38 23.62
CA THR A 689 26.17 8.64 23.98
C THR A 689 25.11 9.67 24.34
N TYR A 690 25.14 10.14 25.59
CA TYR A 690 24.22 11.13 26.13
C TYR A 690 24.95 12.33 26.70
N PHE A 691 24.19 13.32 27.16
CA PHE A 691 24.76 14.61 27.58
C PHE A 691 24.24 15.03 28.95
N GLY A 692 25.03 15.89 29.63
CA GLY A 692 24.60 16.61 30.81
C GLY A 692 23.95 17.95 30.46
N ASN A 693 23.54 18.69 31.51
CA ASN A 693 22.71 19.89 31.41
C ASN A 693 21.33 19.67 30.77
N ILE A 694 20.94 18.44 30.58
CA ILE A 694 19.57 18.02 30.17
C ILE A 694 19.14 16.82 30.99
N GLN A 695 17.89 16.81 31.41
CA GLN A 695 17.34 15.70 32.17
C GLN A 695 17.04 14.52 31.22
N THR A 696 17.56 13.36 31.58
CA THR A 696 17.28 12.05 30.93
C THR A 696 16.23 11.31 31.75
N SER A 697 15.30 10.65 31.10
CA SER A 697 14.27 9.81 31.73
C SER A 697 14.44 8.35 31.36
N VAL A 698 14.33 7.46 32.38
CA VAL A 698 14.24 6.01 32.13
C VAL A 698 13.01 5.43 32.85
N THR A 699 12.36 4.45 32.21
CA THR A 699 11.25 3.71 32.81
C THR A 699 11.47 2.22 32.60
N ALA A 700 11.50 1.46 33.68
CA ALA A 700 11.59 0.01 33.66
C ALA A 700 10.19 -0.60 33.47
N ASN A 701 9.99 -1.38 32.42
CA ASN A 701 8.75 -2.08 32.11
C ASN A 701 8.98 -3.58 32.25
N ALA A 702 8.32 -4.20 33.25
CA ALA A 702 8.46 -5.62 33.50
C ALA A 702 7.73 -6.45 32.42
N ASN A 703 8.33 -7.53 31.95
CA ASN A 703 7.67 -8.52 31.12
C ASN A 703 6.70 -9.38 31.95
N THR A 704 5.78 -10.07 31.29
CA THR A 704 4.82 -10.97 31.94
C THR A 704 5.54 -11.96 32.87
N GLY A 705 5.08 -12.07 34.09
CA GLY A 705 5.67 -12.93 35.14
C GLY A 705 6.82 -12.28 35.95
N TYR A 706 7.13 -11.04 35.71
CA TYR A 706 8.10 -10.25 36.47
C TYR A 706 7.45 -9.01 37.04
N SER A 707 8.10 -8.46 38.08
CA SER A 707 7.78 -7.14 38.64
C SER A 707 9.08 -6.38 38.85
N PHE A 708 9.02 -5.07 38.61
CA PHE A 708 10.17 -4.19 38.89
C PHE A 708 10.46 -4.15 40.38
N SER A 709 11.73 -4.32 40.76
CA SER A 709 12.16 -4.34 42.16
C SER A 709 13.02 -3.14 42.55
N GLY A 710 13.66 -2.49 41.59
CA GLY A 710 14.47 -1.30 41.85
C GLY A 710 15.53 -1.05 40.80
N TRP A 711 16.17 0.11 40.88
CA TRP A 711 17.31 0.48 40.07
C TRP A 711 18.63 0.38 40.87
N THR A 712 19.70 -0.06 40.21
CA THR A 712 21.07 0.24 40.64
C THR A 712 21.56 1.38 39.75
N PRO A 713 21.64 2.64 40.31
CA PRO A 713 22.28 3.73 39.60
C PRO A 713 23.80 3.58 39.81
N GLY A 714 24.61 4.04 38.86
CA GLY A 714 26.02 4.20 39.05
C GLY A 714 26.33 5.45 39.91
N ALA A 715 26.75 6.52 39.25
CA ALA A 715 27.05 7.80 39.90
C ALA A 715 25.85 8.77 39.98
N GLN A 716 24.71 8.45 39.33
CA GLN A 716 23.59 9.37 39.15
C GLN A 716 22.63 9.35 40.37
N VAL A 717 22.02 10.50 40.62
CA VAL A 717 20.96 10.63 41.64
C VAL A 717 19.61 10.58 40.92
N PHE A 718 18.80 9.58 41.26
CA PHE A 718 17.48 9.37 40.65
C PHE A 718 16.37 10.17 41.37
N ASN A 719 15.50 10.78 40.59
CA ASN A 719 14.32 11.45 41.08
C ASN A 719 13.07 10.74 40.46
N PRO A 720 12.09 10.23 41.26
CA PRO A 720 11.96 10.39 42.73
C PRO A 720 12.85 9.46 43.57
N GLY A 721 13.46 8.41 43.01
CA GLY A 721 14.36 7.50 43.72
C GLY A 721 14.38 6.10 43.12
N VAL A 722 15.30 5.25 43.53
CA VAL A 722 15.62 3.95 42.95
C VAL A 722 14.48 2.93 42.99
N THR A 723 13.47 3.10 43.82
CA THR A 723 12.31 2.20 43.93
C THR A 723 11.18 2.54 42.96
N SER A 724 11.23 3.70 42.30
CA SER A 724 10.26 4.07 41.29
C SER A 724 10.62 3.46 39.93
N PRO A 725 9.70 2.80 39.22
CA PRO A 725 10.00 2.28 37.90
C PRO A 725 10.35 3.39 36.89
N GLY A 726 9.71 4.55 36.97
CA GLY A 726 10.04 5.73 36.17
C GLY A 726 10.87 6.73 36.99
N VAL A 727 12.07 7.07 36.50
CA VAL A 727 12.98 8.01 37.15
C VAL A 727 13.61 8.95 36.11
N THR A 728 14.09 10.08 36.62
CA THR A 728 14.86 11.06 35.87
C THR A 728 16.19 11.36 36.58
N PHE A 729 17.20 11.71 35.78
CA PHE A 729 18.54 12.12 36.26
C PHE A 729 19.18 13.04 35.22
N THR A 730 20.30 13.65 35.58
CA THR A 730 21.14 14.45 34.70
C THR A 730 22.55 13.91 34.72
N LEU A 731 23.07 13.49 33.56
CA LEU A 731 24.42 12.94 33.47
C LEU A 731 25.50 14.00 33.80
N SER A 732 26.53 13.61 34.53
CA SER A 732 27.70 14.42 34.79
C SER A 732 29.02 13.67 34.53
N SER A 733 28.93 12.39 34.25
CA SER A 733 30.03 11.48 33.91
C SER A 733 29.46 10.25 33.19
N PRO A 734 30.27 9.42 32.49
CA PRO A 734 29.88 8.11 32.05
C PRO A 734 29.28 7.26 33.18
N ASP A 735 28.22 6.50 32.86
CA ASP A 735 27.51 5.72 33.87
C ASP A 735 26.93 4.41 33.33
N SER A 736 26.65 3.47 34.25
CA SER A 736 25.98 2.19 33.97
C SER A 736 24.83 1.99 34.95
N ILE A 737 23.63 1.80 34.41
CA ILE A 737 22.38 1.74 35.16
C ILE A 737 21.74 0.37 34.92
N THR A 738 21.31 -0.30 36.00
CA THR A 738 20.65 -1.61 35.94
C THR A 738 19.24 -1.54 36.50
N ALA A 739 18.25 -1.98 35.68
CA ALA A 739 16.90 -2.23 36.16
C ALA A 739 16.80 -3.67 36.71
N HIS A 740 16.41 -3.80 37.98
CA HIS A 740 16.21 -5.11 38.59
C HIS A 740 14.74 -5.51 38.58
N PHE A 741 14.50 -6.77 38.24
CA PHE A 741 13.20 -7.38 38.23
C PHE A 741 13.19 -8.65 39.08
N THR A 742 12.13 -8.87 39.81
CA THR A 742 11.90 -10.14 40.52
C THR A 742 10.82 -10.91 39.76
N GLY A 743 11.10 -12.19 39.50
CA GLY A 743 10.08 -13.11 39.03
C GLY A 743 8.96 -13.17 40.07
N SER A 744 7.71 -13.11 39.71
CA SER A 744 6.62 -13.36 40.62
C SER A 744 6.78 -14.80 41.14
N THR A 745 6.91 -14.95 42.44
CA THR A 745 6.87 -16.26 43.13
C THR A 745 5.48 -16.87 43.10
N PHE A 746 4.53 -16.23 42.47
CA PHE A 746 3.38 -16.94 41.95
C PHE A 746 3.93 -17.86 40.86
N LEU A 747 4.16 -19.14 41.23
CA LEU A 747 3.87 -20.17 40.23
C LEU A 747 2.53 -19.75 39.63
N PRO A 748 2.43 -19.39 38.36
CA PRO A 748 1.14 -19.36 37.76
C PRO A 748 0.56 -20.74 38.14
N GLU A 749 -0.64 -20.85 38.66
CA GLU A 749 -1.49 -21.98 38.34
C GLU A 749 -1.41 -22.01 36.81
N VAL A 750 -0.51 -22.88 36.34
CA VAL A 750 -0.44 -23.20 34.92
C VAL A 750 -1.85 -23.71 34.67
N PRO A 751 -2.70 -23.01 33.90
CA PRO A 751 -3.93 -23.67 33.43
C PRO A 751 -3.37 -24.92 32.82
N GLU A 752 -3.77 -26.12 33.30
CA GLU A 752 -3.20 -27.38 32.85
C GLU A 752 -2.95 -27.24 31.34
N ALA A 753 -1.68 -27.03 30.97
CA ALA A 753 -1.36 -26.70 29.60
C ALA A 753 -1.76 -27.95 28.84
N ASN A 754 -2.80 -27.87 28.05
CA ASN A 754 -3.23 -28.98 27.26
C ASN A 754 -2.10 -29.42 26.34
N PRO A 755 -1.94 -30.69 26.05
CA PRO A 755 -1.07 -31.13 24.97
C PRO A 755 -1.33 -30.32 23.70
N SER A 756 -0.31 -30.02 22.93
CA SER A 756 -0.47 -29.31 21.65
C SER A 756 0.38 -29.97 20.57
N ILE A 757 -0.16 -29.99 19.36
CA ILE A 757 0.50 -30.51 18.16
C ILE A 757 0.51 -29.48 17.05
N THR A 758 1.67 -29.30 16.40
CA THR A 758 1.86 -28.51 15.19
C THR A 758 2.56 -29.34 14.12
N VAL A 759 2.30 -29.00 12.85
CA VAL A 759 2.94 -29.65 11.70
C VAL A 759 3.48 -28.61 10.75
N LEU A 760 4.78 -28.68 10.44
CA LEU A 760 5.49 -27.74 9.60
C LEU A 760 6.36 -28.43 8.54
N PRO A 761 6.17 -28.14 7.26
CA PRO A 761 5.06 -27.34 6.70
C PRO A 761 3.73 -28.12 6.74
N ASN A 762 2.59 -27.42 6.78
CA ASN A 762 1.27 -28.04 6.71
C ASN A 762 0.78 -28.28 5.27
N MET A 763 1.48 -27.74 4.28
CA MET A 763 1.43 -28.15 2.88
C MET A 763 2.64 -29.06 2.63
N ILE A 764 2.38 -30.32 2.38
CA ILE A 764 3.39 -31.39 2.35
C ILE A 764 3.55 -31.90 0.93
N SER A 765 4.77 -31.87 0.39
CA SER A 765 5.13 -32.53 -0.87
C SER A 765 5.74 -33.92 -0.61
N GLU A 766 6.68 -34.02 0.33
CA GLU A 766 7.38 -35.26 0.66
C GLU A 766 7.25 -35.64 2.13
N SER A 767 7.59 -34.70 3.02
CA SER A 767 7.59 -34.89 4.47
C SER A 767 7.32 -33.60 5.22
N ALA A 768 6.91 -33.70 6.49
CA ALA A 768 6.76 -32.60 7.42
C ALA A 768 7.27 -32.99 8.81
N SER A 769 7.71 -32.01 9.60
CA SER A 769 8.00 -32.21 11.01
C SER A 769 6.74 -32.02 11.85
N VAL A 770 6.46 -32.95 12.71
CA VAL A 770 5.39 -32.88 13.70
C VAL A 770 5.99 -32.58 15.05
N GLU A 771 5.65 -31.43 15.62
CA GLU A 771 6.05 -31.01 16.96
C GLU A 771 4.90 -31.27 17.93
N LEU A 772 5.14 -32.03 18.96
CA LEU A 772 4.21 -32.34 20.04
C LEU A 772 4.75 -31.82 21.35
N TYR A 773 4.01 -30.93 22.01
CA TYR A 773 4.28 -30.53 23.38
C TYR A 773 3.36 -31.27 24.35
N LEU A 774 3.96 -31.86 25.43
CA LEU A 774 3.25 -32.52 26.51
C LEU A 774 3.54 -31.83 27.84
N PRO A 775 2.52 -31.32 28.53
CA PRO A 775 2.71 -30.68 29.85
C PRO A 775 3.12 -31.69 30.94
N ALA A 776 2.74 -32.93 30.80
CA ALA A 776 3.08 -34.04 31.71
C ALA A 776 3.31 -35.34 30.92
N LYS A 777 3.94 -36.31 31.58
CA LYS A 777 4.11 -37.66 30.99
C LYS A 777 2.74 -38.25 30.64
N SER A 778 2.54 -38.62 29.38
CA SER A 778 1.25 -39.07 28.86
C SER A 778 1.40 -40.22 27.85
N GLN A 779 0.33 -41.01 27.75
CA GLN A 779 0.17 -41.96 26.65
C GLN A 779 -0.38 -41.21 25.44
N VAL A 780 0.27 -41.37 24.30
CA VAL A 780 -0.01 -40.58 23.09
C VAL A 780 -0.31 -41.52 21.90
N THR A 781 -1.40 -41.22 21.23
CA THR A 781 -1.70 -41.80 19.91
C THR A 781 -1.80 -40.65 18.89
N MET A 782 -1.04 -40.81 17.80
CA MET A 782 -1.14 -39.88 16.65
C MET A 782 -1.44 -40.67 15.39
N SER A 783 -2.51 -40.31 14.70
CA SER A 783 -2.98 -41.00 13.49
C SER A 783 -3.39 -40.03 12.40
N LEU A 784 -3.07 -40.37 11.15
CA LEU A 784 -3.46 -39.61 9.96
C LEU A 784 -4.76 -40.19 9.37
N TYR A 785 -5.69 -39.34 9.01
CA TYR A 785 -6.99 -39.67 8.42
C TYR A 785 -7.22 -38.94 7.09
N SER A 786 -7.97 -39.56 6.18
CA SER A 786 -8.52 -38.90 5.00
C SER A 786 -9.72 -38.01 5.36
N VAL A 787 -10.17 -37.20 4.42
CA VAL A 787 -11.36 -36.33 4.59
C VAL A 787 -12.64 -37.13 4.87
N GLU A 788 -12.73 -38.39 4.42
CA GLU A 788 -13.84 -39.32 4.70
C GLU A 788 -13.73 -40.00 6.06
N GLY A 789 -12.70 -39.66 6.87
CA GLY A 789 -12.49 -40.26 8.19
C GLY A 789 -11.80 -41.65 8.16
N LYS A 790 -11.29 -42.06 7.01
CA LYS A 790 -10.54 -43.34 6.90
C LYS A 790 -9.13 -43.14 7.48
N LYS A 791 -8.76 -43.99 8.44
CA LYS A 791 -7.40 -43.99 9.00
C LYS A 791 -6.38 -44.45 7.94
N ILE A 792 -5.39 -43.61 7.70
CA ILE A 792 -4.36 -43.84 6.69
C ILE A 792 -3.12 -44.50 7.31
N MET A 793 -2.61 -43.87 8.38
CA MET A 793 -1.44 -44.41 9.11
C MET A 793 -1.46 -43.96 10.58
N THR A 794 -0.64 -44.58 11.39
CA THR A 794 -0.39 -44.23 12.79
C THR A 794 1.08 -43.84 12.94
N LEU A 795 1.35 -42.65 13.43
CA LEU A 795 2.69 -42.16 13.74
C LEU A 795 3.16 -42.63 15.12
N GLN A 796 2.24 -42.59 16.09
CA GLN A 796 2.46 -43.09 17.44
C GLN A 796 1.22 -43.86 17.89
N ASP A 797 1.42 -45.04 18.48
CA ASP A 797 0.33 -45.90 18.96
C ASP A 797 0.50 -46.14 20.46
N ASN A 798 -0.31 -45.44 21.26
CA ASN A 798 -0.31 -45.54 22.72
C ASN A 798 1.10 -45.43 23.34
N ALA A 799 1.94 -44.53 22.79
CA ALA A 799 3.33 -44.40 23.22
C ALA A 799 3.43 -43.60 24.51
N GLY A 800 4.14 -44.08 25.49
CA GLY A 800 4.41 -43.34 26.75
C GLY A 800 5.52 -42.30 26.55
N LEU A 801 5.18 -41.03 26.40
CA LEU A 801 6.12 -39.95 26.23
C LEU A 801 6.25 -39.08 27.50
N ASN A 802 7.45 -38.60 27.79
CA ASN A 802 7.71 -37.73 28.93
C ASN A 802 7.14 -36.33 28.67
N SER A 803 7.06 -35.48 29.70
CA SER A 803 6.76 -34.08 29.54
C SER A 803 7.84 -33.37 28.71
N GLY A 804 7.44 -32.32 27.93
CA GLY A 804 8.31 -31.53 27.08
C GLY A 804 7.96 -31.60 25.60
N LEU A 805 8.85 -31.05 24.76
CA LEU A 805 8.70 -30.99 23.31
C LEU A 805 9.25 -32.29 22.68
N HIS A 806 8.49 -32.87 21.78
CA HIS A 806 8.85 -34.04 20.98
C HIS A 806 8.71 -33.77 19.51
N HIS A 807 9.62 -34.30 18.68
CA HIS A 807 9.62 -34.14 17.23
C HIS A 807 9.47 -35.52 16.54
N PHE A 808 8.62 -35.58 15.52
CA PHE A 808 8.38 -36.76 14.70
C PHE A 808 8.36 -36.36 13.21
N ASP A 809 8.87 -37.25 12.36
CA ASP A 809 8.82 -37.06 10.92
C ASP A 809 7.55 -37.70 10.34
N LEU A 810 6.71 -36.92 9.70
CA LEU A 810 5.59 -37.39 8.89
C LEU A 810 6.04 -37.49 7.44
N LYS A 811 6.39 -38.69 6.97
CA LYS A 811 6.78 -38.93 5.59
C LYS A 811 5.60 -39.46 4.79
N LEU A 812 5.25 -38.77 3.72
CA LEU A 812 4.18 -39.11 2.79
C LEU A 812 4.72 -39.48 1.41
N SER A 813 6.01 -39.22 1.12
CA SER A 813 6.67 -39.62 -0.11
C SER A 813 6.70 -41.16 -0.23
N GLY A 814 6.41 -41.65 -1.42
CA GLY A 814 6.33 -43.12 -1.69
C GLY A 814 5.04 -43.78 -1.21
N SER A 815 4.10 -43.03 -0.61
CA SER A 815 2.75 -43.53 -0.34
C SER A 815 1.87 -43.36 -1.60
N SER A 816 0.96 -44.30 -1.85
CA SER A 816 -0.04 -44.20 -2.92
C SER A 816 -1.21 -43.25 -2.58
N LEU A 817 -0.94 -42.23 -1.76
CA LEU A 817 -1.97 -41.30 -1.31
C LEU A 817 -2.23 -40.27 -2.41
N PRO A 818 -3.49 -40.00 -2.75
CA PRO A 818 -3.83 -38.93 -3.70
C PRO A 818 -3.55 -37.55 -3.12
N SER A 819 -3.31 -36.55 -3.97
CA SER A 819 -3.29 -35.12 -3.57
C SER A 819 -4.62 -34.77 -2.89
N GLY A 820 -4.56 -34.11 -1.76
CA GLY A 820 -5.79 -33.78 -1.04
C GLY A 820 -5.58 -33.30 0.40
N ILE A 821 -6.70 -33.17 1.10
CA ILE A 821 -6.74 -32.76 2.51
C ILE A 821 -6.71 -34.01 3.39
N TYR A 822 -5.88 -33.96 4.43
CA TYR A 822 -5.73 -34.98 5.46
C TYR A 822 -5.80 -34.35 6.85
N PHE A 823 -6.05 -35.15 7.87
CA PHE A 823 -6.13 -34.72 9.25
C PHE A 823 -5.22 -35.54 10.13
N LEU A 824 -4.28 -34.91 10.81
CA LEU A 824 -3.48 -35.57 11.85
C LEU A 824 -4.15 -35.37 13.19
N GLU A 825 -4.57 -36.44 13.83
CA GLU A 825 -5.22 -36.43 15.13
C GLU A 825 -4.26 -36.87 16.22
N LEU A 826 -4.20 -36.05 17.29
CA LEU A 826 -3.54 -36.35 18.55
C LEU A 826 -4.58 -36.75 19.58
N ILE A 827 -4.35 -37.84 20.27
CA ILE A 827 -5.09 -38.28 21.47
C ILE A 827 -4.07 -38.45 22.61
N SER A 828 -4.32 -37.78 23.73
CA SER A 828 -3.52 -37.89 24.95
C SER A 828 -4.45 -37.87 26.18
N GLY A 829 -4.71 -39.06 26.76
CA GLY A 829 -5.75 -39.18 27.78
C GLY A 829 -7.15 -38.81 27.28
N SER A 830 -7.80 -37.83 27.92
CA SER A 830 -9.09 -37.30 27.47
C SER A 830 -8.93 -36.15 26.42
N PHE A 831 -7.70 -35.69 26.18
CA PHE A 831 -7.42 -34.59 25.26
C PHE A 831 -7.37 -35.10 23.82
N ARG A 832 -7.99 -34.34 22.90
CA ARG A 832 -7.97 -34.61 21.46
C ARG A 832 -7.78 -33.30 20.70
N GLN A 833 -6.83 -33.31 19.78
CA GLN A 833 -6.58 -32.18 18.85
C GLN A 833 -6.36 -32.75 17.44
N THR A 834 -6.85 -32.01 16.45
CA THR A 834 -6.71 -32.36 15.03
C THR A 834 -6.07 -31.22 14.25
N VAL A 835 -5.08 -31.53 13.44
CA VAL A 835 -4.40 -30.58 12.55
C VAL A 835 -4.69 -30.90 11.10
N LYS A 836 -5.15 -29.93 10.32
CA LYS A 836 -5.41 -30.08 8.89
C LYS A 836 -4.08 -30.00 8.12
N LEU A 837 -3.88 -30.92 7.19
CA LEU A 837 -2.73 -30.98 6.29
C LEU A 837 -3.21 -30.99 4.84
N VAL A 838 -2.39 -30.45 3.95
CA VAL A 838 -2.60 -30.52 2.49
C VAL A 838 -1.43 -31.33 1.91
N TYR A 839 -1.71 -32.46 1.29
CA TYR A 839 -0.69 -33.25 0.59
C TYR A 839 -0.76 -32.98 -0.89
N ASN A 840 0.37 -32.53 -1.45
CA ASN A 840 0.54 -32.27 -2.87
C ASN A 840 1.92 -32.78 -3.30
N PRO A 841 2.00 -34.07 -3.73
CA PRO A 841 3.26 -34.75 -4.05
C PRO A 841 3.97 -34.19 -5.28
#